data_89d4e194542932c3c325b88649a1ab47
#
_entry.id   89d4e194542932c3c325b88649a1ab47
#
_cell.length_a   1.000
_cell.length_b   1.000
_cell.length_c   1.000
_cell.angle_alpha   90.00
_cell.angle_beta   90.00
_cell.angle_gamma   90.00
#
_symmetry.space_group_name_H-M   'P 1'
#
loop_
_entity.id
_entity.type
_entity.pdbx_description
1 polymer ?
#
loop_
_entity_poly.entity_id
_entity_poly.type
_entity_poly.pdbx_seq_one_letter_code
_entity_poly.pdbx_strand_id
1 'polypeptide(L)'
;MDNQFFEHPILNSPYEYPARHWELDTHGQPTQQIVENRRKAEFITPIPKPKKRKSPETQESIIFDEGAGLSTQKQLYDPTPIINDLRRQIDQWRQLPSPNDWLVTPETARLLQHWRQHKFQSIKPFFCQIEAAETAIWLTEVAPKLGKAGKGFLEHLANANAEANPELMRLALKLATGAGKTTVMAMLIAWQTVNAVRRPGSANFTRGFLVVTPGLTIKDRLRVLQPNDPDSYYANRELIPPEMLDDLQRAKIVITNYHAFKRRERVEISKGGRALLEGRSGDPVDTLETEGQMIQRVMPDLMGLKNILVLNDEAHHCYKEKPGESDEDDLTREDKEEAERNKEAARLWINGIETVKRKIGVSRVFDLSATPFFLRGSGYAEGTLFPWTMSDFSLMDAIECGIVKLPRVPVADNIPGEETPVFRNLWEHIRKNMPKKGRGKSDNLDPLNLPTQLCTALDALYGHYKKTFDIWQEAGTRVPPCFIVVCNNTSTSKLVYDYISGFFRTNEDGTTQLENGRLECFRNFDEHGNPFPQPRTLLIDSEELESGEALDPKFREFAVDEIERFRRDILERTGDRQQADNITDQDLLREVMNTVGKEGKLGGQIRCVVSVSMLTEGWDANTVTHVLGIRAFGTQLLCEQVIGRALRRLSYDLNEENLFNVEYADVLGIPFDFAAKPVIAPPQPPRQTIQVKAVRPERDLLEISFPRVTGYRVELPDQRLTATFTDDSVFDLTPEWTGPSITQNAGIVGEGVDLTVAHLRDTRPSTILYRLTTHLLYTKWRDPGEEAKLHLFGQLKRITKEWLDTCLKCKGDTYPAQVLYRNIADEACNRITAAITQATVDKAPIKVLLDPYNPTGSTSHVNFTTSKTDRWWTGDANPIRCQINWVILDSDWEAEFCRVAENHPRVRAYVKNHNLGFDVPYRCGSENRIYRPDFIVLVDDGHGDDDLLHLVVEIKGYRREDAKAKAETMKAYWIPGVNNSGKFGRWAFAEFTEVWGMETEFAAKVEAEFNKMMESCAPVAQ
;
A
#
# COMPACT_ATOMS: atom_id res chain seq x y z
N MET A 1 -4.49 8.40 36.82
CA MET A 1 -5.75 8.23 36.10
C MET A 1 -5.99 6.75 36.03
N ASP A 2 -7.15 6.30 36.52
CA ASP A 2 -7.42 4.89 36.73
C ASP A 2 -7.33 4.07 35.45
N ASN A 3 -6.44 3.08 35.44
CA ASN A 3 -6.19 2.16 34.33
C ASN A 3 -7.28 1.08 34.13
N GLN A 4 -8.41 1.18 34.84
CA GLN A 4 -9.49 0.18 34.75
C GLN A 4 -10.04 -0.02 33.34
N PHE A 5 -9.95 1.01 32.50
CA PHE A 5 -10.41 0.99 31.12
C PHE A 5 -9.62 0.03 30.23
N PHE A 6 -8.32 -0.11 30.48
CA PHE A 6 -7.45 -0.96 29.65
C PHE A 6 -7.41 -2.43 30.12
N GLU A 7 -7.92 -2.71 31.34
CA GLU A 7 -7.86 -4.06 31.91
C GLU A 7 -8.91 -5.02 31.32
N HIS A 8 -10.06 -4.50 30.83
CA HIS A 8 -11.17 -5.32 30.34
C HIS A 8 -11.70 -4.84 28.97
N PRO A 9 -10.94 -5.02 27.87
CA PRO A 9 -11.38 -4.56 26.55
C PRO A 9 -12.55 -5.37 25.97
N ILE A 10 -12.74 -6.62 26.38
CA ILE A 10 -13.81 -7.50 25.92
C ILE A 10 -14.97 -7.40 26.90
N LEU A 11 -16.15 -6.99 26.41
CA LEU A 11 -17.33 -6.71 27.23
C LEU A 11 -18.38 -7.82 27.19
N ASN A 12 -18.43 -8.61 26.11
CA ASN A 12 -19.50 -9.55 25.83
C ASN A 12 -18.94 -10.93 25.51
N SER A 13 -19.69 -11.97 25.92
CA SER A 13 -19.43 -13.32 25.43
C SER A 13 -19.71 -13.44 23.92
N PRO A 14 -18.85 -14.10 23.14
CA PRO A 14 -19.09 -14.30 21.71
C PRO A 14 -20.32 -15.16 21.41
N TYR A 15 -20.83 -15.86 22.41
CA TYR A 15 -21.93 -16.84 22.28
C TYR A 15 -23.27 -16.29 22.75
N GLU A 16 -23.29 -15.09 23.31
CA GLU A 16 -24.48 -14.47 23.88
C GLU A 16 -24.81 -13.15 23.16
N TYR A 17 -26.02 -12.65 23.39
CA TYR A 17 -26.44 -11.37 22.88
C TYR A 17 -25.52 -10.25 23.41
N PRO A 18 -24.90 -9.41 22.53
CA PRO A 18 -24.00 -8.36 22.97
C PRO A 18 -24.79 -7.23 23.64
N ALA A 19 -24.86 -7.27 24.96
CA ALA A 19 -25.70 -6.35 25.75
C ALA A 19 -24.98 -5.05 26.13
N ARG A 20 -23.69 -4.95 25.89
CA ARG A 20 -22.86 -3.80 26.30
C ARG A 20 -21.94 -3.35 25.19
N HIS A 21 -21.64 -2.07 25.15
CA HIS A 21 -20.62 -1.54 24.26
C HIS A 21 -19.91 -0.32 24.85
N TRP A 22 -18.71 -0.01 24.36
CA TRP A 22 -17.98 1.19 24.71
C TRP A 22 -18.63 2.41 24.05
N GLU A 23 -18.93 3.46 24.84
CA GLU A 23 -19.29 4.75 24.26
C GLU A 23 -18.06 5.38 23.59
N LEU A 24 -18.21 5.84 22.35
CA LEU A 24 -17.16 6.50 21.59
C LEU A 24 -17.43 8.01 21.51
N ASP A 25 -16.39 8.80 21.67
CA ASP A 25 -16.48 10.24 21.48
C ASP A 25 -16.59 10.62 19.98
N THR A 26 -16.58 11.91 19.69
CA THR A 26 -16.66 12.43 18.31
C THR A 26 -15.43 12.11 17.46
N HIS A 27 -14.36 11.66 18.07
CA HIS A 27 -13.11 11.22 17.43
C HIS A 27 -12.96 9.69 17.39
N GLY A 28 -14.03 8.97 17.80
CA GLY A 28 -14.01 7.51 17.84
C GLY A 28 -13.18 6.91 18.98
N GLN A 29 -12.82 7.72 19.98
CA GLN A 29 -12.13 7.23 21.16
C GLN A 29 -13.15 6.87 22.25
N PRO A 30 -12.91 5.83 23.05
CA PRO A 30 -13.80 5.46 24.14
C PRO A 30 -13.83 6.55 25.21
N THR A 31 -15.04 6.88 25.67
CA THR A 31 -15.29 7.90 26.71
C THR A 31 -15.09 7.39 28.13
N GLN A 32 -14.61 6.17 28.34
CA GLN A 32 -14.55 5.43 29.59
C GLN A 32 -15.95 5.04 30.15
N GLN A 33 -16.98 5.19 29.37
CA GLN A 33 -18.33 4.76 29.72
C GLN A 33 -18.73 3.51 28.95
N ILE A 34 -19.35 2.57 29.65
CA ILE A 34 -19.98 1.39 29.07
C ILE A 34 -21.48 1.68 29.00
N VAL A 35 -22.02 1.50 27.81
CA VAL A 35 -23.48 1.64 27.58
C VAL A 35 -24.11 0.27 27.66
N GLU A 36 -25.12 0.13 28.54
CA GLU A 36 -25.83 -1.14 28.82
C GLU A 36 -26.89 -1.45 27.73
N ASN A 37 -26.48 -1.38 26.47
CA ASN A 37 -27.27 -1.85 25.33
C ASN A 37 -26.37 -2.26 24.18
N ARG A 38 -26.94 -2.89 23.16
CA ARG A 38 -26.20 -3.29 21.96
C ARG A 38 -25.86 -2.07 21.10
N ARG A 39 -24.64 -2.04 20.56
CA ARG A 39 -24.23 -1.05 19.56
C ARG A 39 -25.16 -1.04 18.36
N LYS A 40 -25.61 0.14 17.94
CA LYS A 40 -26.41 0.31 16.73
C LYS A 40 -25.56 0.08 15.49
N ALA A 41 -26.18 -0.30 14.39
CA ALA A 41 -25.53 -0.27 13.08
C ALA A 41 -25.11 1.15 12.75
N GLU A 42 -23.87 1.35 12.30
CA GLU A 42 -23.27 2.65 12.01
C GLU A 42 -22.81 2.71 10.55
N PHE A 43 -22.85 3.93 9.98
CA PHE A 43 -22.39 4.19 8.63
C PHE A 43 -20.88 4.43 8.63
N ILE A 44 -20.13 3.78 7.72
CA ILE A 44 -18.69 3.97 7.54
C ILE A 44 -18.45 5.05 6.49
N THR A 45 -17.59 6.01 6.80
CA THR A 45 -17.28 7.15 5.94
C THR A 45 -15.86 7.07 5.36
N PRO A 46 -15.60 7.74 4.22
CA PRO A 46 -14.24 7.86 3.69
C PRO A 46 -13.29 8.54 4.68
N ILE A 47 -12.02 8.11 4.71
CA ILE A 47 -10.98 8.75 5.50
C ILE A 47 -10.75 10.18 5.00
N PRO A 48 -10.76 11.22 5.85
CA PRO A 48 -10.44 12.57 5.45
C PRO A 48 -9.01 12.66 4.91
N LYS A 49 -8.82 13.25 3.72
CA LYS A 49 -7.47 13.54 3.22
C LYS A 49 -6.82 14.58 4.14
N PRO A 50 -5.53 14.42 4.53
CA PRO A 50 -4.84 15.40 5.36
C PRO A 50 -4.85 16.76 4.65
N LYS A 51 -5.27 17.81 5.37
CA LYS A 51 -5.34 19.19 4.85
C LYS A 51 -3.94 19.66 4.48
N LYS A 52 -3.69 19.96 3.21
CA LYS A 52 -2.52 20.75 2.82
C LYS A 52 -2.63 22.11 3.54
N ARG A 53 -1.60 22.49 4.32
CA ARG A 53 -1.51 23.80 4.93
C ARG A 53 -1.72 24.89 3.86
N LYS A 54 -2.90 25.49 3.82
CA LYS A 54 -3.14 26.80 3.25
C LYS A 54 -3.41 27.74 4.42
N SER A 55 -2.90 28.96 4.28
CA SER A 55 -3.08 30.11 5.20
C SER A 55 -4.52 30.25 5.71
N PRO A 56 -4.71 30.89 6.87
CA PRO A 56 -5.98 30.92 7.57
C PRO A 56 -6.95 31.85 6.87
N GLU A 57 -7.80 31.33 6.01
CA GLU A 57 -9.03 31.95 5.58
C GLU A 57 -10.17 30.98 5.75
N THR A 58 -10.97 31.29 6.73
CA THR A 58 -12.36 30.93 7.03
C THR A 58 -12.92 29.73 6.27
N GLN A 59 -12.89 28.55 6.89
CA GLN A 59 -13.74 27.43 6.51
C GLN A 59 -14.89 27.31 7.51
N GLU A 60 -16.08 27.76 7.11
CA GLU A 60 -17.32 27.41 7.80
C GLU A 60 -17.56 25.92 7.64
N SER A 61 -17.55 25.20 8.75
CA SER A 61 -18.01 23.81 8.82
C SER A 61 -19.53 23.80 8.65
N ILE A 62 -20.02 23.23 7.56
CA ILE A 62 -21.45 23.00 7.40
C ILE A 62 -21.82 21.84 8.34
N ILE A 63 -22.39 22.16 9.47
CA ILE A 63 -23.06 21.22 10.36
C ILE A 63 -24.41 20.92 9.70
N PHE A 64 -24.68 19.65 9.40
CA PHE A 64 -26.00 19.24 8.95
C PHE A 64 -27.00 19.35 10.12
N ASP A 65 -27.93 20.29 10.01
CA ASP A 65 -29.08 20.39 10.90
C ASP A 65 -30.19 19.48 10.34
N GLU A 66 -30.80 18.65 11.16
CA GLU A 66 -31.81 17.63 10.81
C GLU A 66 -33.17 18.22 10.37
N GLY A 67 -33.21 19.39 9.77
CA GLY A 67 -34.47 20.09 9.55
C GLY A 67 -34.71 20.77 8.20
N ALA A 68 -33.76 20.86 7.28
CA ALA A 68 -33.92 21.60 6.03
C ALA A 68 -33.90 20.68 4.82
N GLY A 69 -35.01 20.59 4.09
CA GLY A 69 -35.16 19.79 2.87
C GLY A 69 -34.13 20.14 1.81
N LEU A 70 -33.31 19.18 1.46
CA LEU A 70 -32.33 19.26 0.39
C LEU A 70 -32.80 18.53 -0.87
N SER A 71 -32.45 19.08 -2.02
CA SER A 71 -32.85 18.58 -3.32
C SER A 71 -32.39 17.13 -3.55
N THR A 72 -33.21 16.33 -4.15
CA THR A 72 -33.20 14.87 -4.28
C THR A 72 -32.07 14.22 -5.10
N GLN A 73 -31.03 14.97 -5.53
CA GLN A 73 -30.02 14.44 -6.45
C GLN A 73 -28.67 14.02 -5.81
N LYS A 74 -28.46 14.24 -4.50
CA LYS A 74 -27.20 13.91 -3.79
C LYS A 74 -27.41 13.28 -2.41
N GLN A 75 -28.54 12.64 -2.13
CA GLN A 75 -28.70 11.91 -0.88
C GLN A 75 -27.92 10.60 -0.93
N LEU A 76 -26.88 10.48 -0.10
CA LEU A 76 -26.30 9.21 0.27
C LEU A 76 -27.38 8.37 0.95
N TYR A 77 -27.78 7.27 0.33
CA TYR A 77 -28.77 6.35 0.90
C TYR A 77 -28.14 5.65 2.12
N ASP A 78 -28.76 5.83 3.29
CA ASP A 78 -28.36 5.18 4.53
C ASP A 78 -29.36 4.08 4.92
N PRO A 79 -29.02 2.79 4.79
CA PRO A 79 -29.89 1.69 5.19
C PRO A 79 -29.83 1.37 6.70
N THR A 80 -28.99 2.04 7.50
CA THR A 80 -28.76 1.66 8.91
C THR A 80 -30.01 1.75 9.78
N PRO A 81 -30.95 2.71 9.60
CA PRO A 81 -32.22 2.72 10.33
C PRO A 81 -33.04 1.45 10.11
N ILE A 82 -33.10 0.96 8.86
CA ILE A 82 -33.86 -0.26 8.51
C ILE A 82 -33.20 -1.50 9.10
N ILE A 83 -31.85 -1.56 9.09
CA ILE A 83 -31.10 -2.65 9.73
C ILE A 83 -31.41 -2.68 11.23
N ASN A 84 -31.39 -1.52 11.90
CA ASN A 84 -31.67 -1.43 13.33
C ASN A 84 -33.14 -1.79 13.66
N ASP A 85 -34.07 -1.42 12.79
CA ASP A 85 -35.49 -1.79 12.94
C ASP A 85 -35.70 -3.28 12.73
N LEU A 86 -35.08 -3.86 11.70
CA LEU A 86 -35.13 -5.31 11.44
C LEU A 86 -34.53 -6.09 12.61
N ARG A 87 -33.40 -5.63 13.14
CA ARG A 87 -32.75 -6.24 14.32
C ARG A 87 -33.71 -6.27 15.52
N ARG A 88 -34.45 -5.19 15.78
CA ARG A 88 -35.47 -5.16 16.86
C ARG A 88 -36.59 -6.18 16.63
N GLN A 89 -37.05 -6.35 15.39
CA GLN A 89 -38.06 -7.37 15.06
C GLN A 89 -37.52 -8.79 15.26
N ILE A 90 -36.27 -9.05 14.88
CA ILE A 90 -35.65 -10.37 15.07
C ILE A 90 -35.42 -10.64 16.56
N ASP A 91 -35.05 -9.64 17.37
CA ASP A 91 -34.90 -9.79 18.80
C ASP A 91 -36.23 -10.15 19.49
N GLN A 92 -37.32 -9.48 19.11
CA GLN A 92 -38.64 -9.81 19.60
C GLN A 92 -39.08 -11.24 19.17
N TRP A 93 -38.83 -11.61 17.91
CA TRP A 93 -39.13 -12.94 17.39
C TRP A 93 -38.29 -14.03 18.09
N ARG A 94 -37.05 -13.78 18.39
CA ARG A 94 -36.15 -14.69 19.13
C ARG A 94 -36.61 -14.96 20.54
N GLN A 95 -37.32 -14.02 21.18
CA GLN A 95 -37.85 -14.12 22.52
C GLN A 95 -39.17 -14.92 22.61
N LEU A 96 -39.77 -15.28 21.47
CA LEU A 96 -41.02 -16.10 21.47
C LEU A 96 -40.73 -17.47 22.08
N PRO A 97 -41.47 -17.86 23.13
CA PRO A 97 -41.13 -19.05 23.91
C PRO A 97 -41.41 -20.37 23.18
N SER A 98 -42.38 -20.39 22.28
CA SER A 98 -42.83 -21.61 21.58
C SER A 98 -42.31 -21.64 20.14
N PRO A 99 -41.61 -22.70 19.69
CA PRO A 99 -41.26 -22.90 18.28
C PRO A 99 -42.41 -22.83 17.30
N ASN A 100 -43.63 -23.15 17.74
CA ASN A 100 -44.84 -23.07 16.90
C ASN A 100 -45.21 -21.61 16.54
N ASP A 101 -44.81 -20.65 17.37
CA ASP A 101 -45.09 -19.23 17.17
C ASP A 101 -44.04 -18.55 16.30
N TRP A 102 -42.93 -19.27 15.95
CA TRP A 102 -41.86 -18.72 15.15
C TRP A 102 -42.18 -18.51 13.67
N LEU A 103 -43.33 -18.99 13.22
CA LEU A 103 -43.80 -18.88 11.83
C LEU A 103 -42.84 -19.47 10.78
N VAL A 104 -42.01 -20.38 11.16
CA VAL A 104 -41.05 -21.08 10.28
C VAL A 104 -41.53 -22.52 10.02
N THR A 105 -40.84 -23.27 9.18
CA THR A 105 -41.09 -24.71 9.01
C THR A 105 -40.61 -25.49 10.23
N PRO A 106 -41.16 -26.68 10.50
CA PRO A 106 -40.66 -27.55 11.59
C PRO A 106 -39.17 -27.90 11.46
N GLU A 107 -38.67 -28.06 10.23
CA GLU A 107 -37.26 -28.30 9.91
C GLU A 107 -36.42 -27.11 10.32
N THR A 108 -36.83 -25.90 9.96
CA THR A 108 -36.17 -24.65 10.35
C THR A 108 -36.21 -24.44 11.87
N ALA A 109 -37.37 -24.70 12.50
CA ALA A 109 -37.50 -24.63 13.95
C ALA A 109 -36.51 -25.59 14.67
N ARG A 110 -36.36 -26.80 14.15
CA ARG A 110 -35.38 -27.77 14.70
C ARG A 110 -33.92 -27.32 14.55
N LEU A 111 -33.55 -26.74 13.40
CA LEU A 111 -32.21 -26.15 13.19
C LEU A 111 -31.97 -24.97 14.13
N LEU A 112 -32.92 -24.05 14.27
CA LEU A 112 -32.83 -22.92 15.19
C LEU A 112 -32.68 -23.36 16.64
N GLN A 113 -33.47 -24.39 17.09
CA GLN A 113 -33.30 -24.96 18.42
C GLN A 113 -31.90 -25.55 18.60
N HIS A 114 -31.39 -26.26 17.60
CA HIS A 114 -30.04 -26.83 17.62
C HIS A 114 -29.00 -25.74 17.77
N TRP A 115 -28.97 -24.70 16.90
CA TRP A 115 -27.98 -23.63 16.96
C TRP A 115 -28.00 -22.81 18.25
N ARG A 116 -29.17 -22.66 18.85
CA ARG A 116 -29.35 -21.87 20.08
C ARG A 116 -29.07 -22.67 21.36
N GLN A 117 -29.38 -23.96 21.40
CA GLN A 117 -29.50 -24.73 22.66
C GLN A 117 -28.59 -25.96 22.73
N HIS A 118 -28.04 -26.44 21.60
CA HIS A 118 -27.19 -27.64 21.60
C HIS A 118 -25.91 -27.40 22.40
N LYS A 119 -25.47 -28.44 23.08
CA LYS A 119 -24.17 -28.48 23.78
C LYS A 119 -23.11 -28.98 22.82
N PHE A 120 -22.43 -28.05 22.14
CA PHE A 120 -21.40 -28.37 21.19
C PHE A 120 -20.16 -28.94 21.91
N GLN A 121 -19.56 -29.96 21.38
CA GLN A 121 -18.28 -30.53 21.82
C GLN A 121 -17.09 -29.81 21.16
N SER A 122 -17.32 -29.22 19.98
CA SER A 122 -16.39 -28.42 19.25
C SER A 122 -16.70 -26.92 19.40
N ILE A 123 -16.21 -26.08 18.49
CA ILE A 123 -16.47 -24.63 18.49
C ILE A 123 -17.96 -24.37 18.26
N LYS A 124 -18.64 -23.85 19.28
CA LYS A 124 -20.03 -23.39 19.18
C LYS A 124 -20.15 -22.25 18.16
N PRO A 125 -21.24 -22.15 17.36
CA PRO A 125 -21.49 -20.98 16.54
C PRO A 125 -21.58 -19.70 17.37
N PHE A 126 -20.91 -18.64 16.92
CA PHE A 126 -21.01 -17.32 17.55
C PHE A 126 -22.42 -16.74 17.40
N PHE A 127 -22.80 -15.87 18.33
CA PHE A 127 -24.09 -15.19 18.27
C PHE A 127 -24.30 -14.48 16.93
N CYS A 128 -23.29 -13.75 16.42
CA CYS A 128 -23.38 -13.04 15.15
C CYS A 128 -23.62 -13.96 13.94
N GLN A 129 -23.12 -15.19 13.97
CA GLN A 129 -23.34 -16.19 12.92
C GLN A 129 -24.81 -16.69 12.94
N ILE A 130 -25.31 -16.98 14.15
CA ILE A 130 -26.71 -17.37 14.34
C ILE A 130 -27.62 -16.24 13.90
N GLU A 131 -27.36 -15.00 14.33
CA GLU A 131 -28.16 -13.82 13.95
C GLU A 131 -28.19 -13.58 12.44
N ALA A 132 -27.07 -13.72 11.74
CA ALA A 132 -27.02 -13.58 10.29
C ALA A 132 -27.91 -14.63 9.59
N ALA A 133 -27.83 -15.89 10.03
CA ALA A 133 -28.72 -16.94 9.54
C ALA A 133 -30.19 -16.67 9.89
N GLU A 134 -30.47 -16.22 11.10
CA GLU A 134 -31.82 -15.83 11.57
C GLU A 134 -32.37 -14.68 10.74
N THR A 135 -31.58 -13.71 10.36
CA THR A 135 -31.97 -12.59 9.48
C THR A 135 -32.43 -13.10 8.12
N ALA A 136 -31.67 -14.01 7.52
CA ALA A 136 -32.07 -14.64 6.24
C ALA A 136 -33.35 -15.48 6.36
N ILE A 137 -33.49 -16.26 7.42
CA ILE A 137 -34.66 -17.07 7.73
C ILE A 137 -35.88 -16.17 7.96
N TRP A 138 -35.74 -15.14 8.79
CA TRP A 138 -36.82 -14.23 9.12
C TRP A 138 -37.38 -13.51 7.89
N LEU A 139 -36.52 -12.97 7.04
CA LEU A 139 -36.90 -12.31 5.79
C LEU A 139 -37.56 -13.29 4.79
N THR A 140 -37.22 -14.58 4.86
CA THR A 140 -37.69 -15.58 3.91
C THR A 140 -39.00 -16.27 4.35
N GLU A 141 -39.07 -16.67 5.62
CA GLU A 141 -40.17 -17.49 6.13
C GLU A 141 -41.15 -16.69 7.00
N VAL A 142 -40.69 -15.72 7.77
CA VAL A 142 -41.47 -15.00 8.79
C VAL A 142 -42.07 -13.72 8.25
N ALA A 143 -41.29 -12.86 7.64
CA ALA A 143 -41.73 -11.54 7.14
C ALA A 143 -42.94 -11.62 6.20
N PRO A 144 -43.02 -12.58 5.26
CA PRO A 144 -44.22 -12.72 4.39
C PRO A 144 -45.49 -13.00 5.15
N LYS A 145 -45.41 -13.57 6.38
CA LYS A 145 -46.58 -13.95 7.19
C LYS A 145 -46.97 -12.87 8.21
N LEU A 146 -46.14 -11.87 8.46
CA LEU A 146 -46.33 -10.81 9.48
C LEU A 146 -47.19 -9.62 8.96
N GLY A 147 -47.85 -9.71 7.80
CA GLY A 147 -48.69 -8.65 7.26
C GLY A 147 -47.92 -7.33 7.00
N LYS A 148 -48.42 -6.20 7.50
CA LYS A 148 -47.82 -4.88 7.24
C LYS A 148 -46.39 -4.74 7.81
N ALA A 149 -46.12 -5.30 8.98
CA ALA A 149 -44.82 -5.19 9.63
C ALA A 149 -43.68 -5.88 8.84
N GLY A 150 -43.98 -7.08 8.31
CA GLY A 150 -43.01 -7.79 7.47
C GLY A 150 -42.90 -7.23 6.05
N LYS A 151 -44.03 -6.74 5.47
CA LYS A 151 -44.07 -6.18 4.11
C LYS A 151 -43.13 -4.98 3.91
N GLY A 152 -43.03 -4.09 4.89
CA GLY A 152 -42.12 -2.92 4.78
C GLY A 152 -40.68 -3.28 4.51
N PHE A 153 -40.12 -4.32 5.16
CA PHE A 153 -38.78 -4.80 4.94
C PHE A 153 -38.59 -5.47 3.58
N LEU A 154 -39.61 -6.24 3.14
CA LEU A 154 -39.60 -6.90 1.83
C LEU A 154 -39.70 -5.88 0.69
N GLU A 155 -40.56 -4.86 0.83
CA GLU A 155 -40.68 -3.76 -0.14
C GLU A 155 -39.43 -2.94 -0.23
N HIS A 156 -38.77 -2.65 0.92
CA HIS A 156 -37.48 -1.99 0.93
C HIS A 156 -36.43 -2.81 0.15
N LEU A 157 -36.31 -4.10 0.47
CA LEU A 157 -35.35 -5.00 -0.19
C LEU A 157 -35.63 -5.12 -1.69
N ALA A 158 -36.90 -5.19 -2.08
CA ALA A 158 -37.32 -5.23 -3.48
C ALA A 158 -36.96 -3.92 -4.22
N ASN A 159 -37.21 -2.77 -3.61
CA ASN A 159 -36.91 -1.46 -4.20
C ASN A 159 -35.38 -1.25 -4.34
N ALA A 160 -34.61 -1.58 -3.31
CA ALA A 160 -33.15 -1.51 -3.34
C ALA A 160 -32.55 -2.39 -4.45
N ASN A 161 -33.11 -3.59 -4.65
CA ASN A 161 -32.68 -4.47 -5.74
C ASN A 161 -33.19 -4.00 -7.11
N ALA A 162 -34.41 -3.48 -7.22
CA ALA A 162 -34.93 -2.97 -8.49
C ALA A 162 -34.09 -1.83 -9.04
N GLU A 163 -33.53 -0.99 -8.17
CA GLU A 163 -32.65 0.10 -8.57
C GLU A 163 -31.23 -0.38 -8.94
N ALA A 164 -30.61 -1.18 -8.07
CA ALA A 164 -29.20 -1.54 -8.20
C ALA A 164 -28.95 -2.89 -8.92
N ASN A 165 -29.88 -3.84 -8.83
CA ASN A 165 -29.76 -5.21 -9.32
C ASN A 165 -31.06 -5.70 -10.00
N PRO A 166 -31.56 -5.05 -11.05
CA PRO A 166 -32.92 -5.29 -11.59
C PRO A 166 -33.18 -6.75 -11.96
N GLU A 167 -32.16 -7.51 -12.27
CA GLU A 167 -32.25 -8.93 -12.63
C GLU A 167 -32.16 -9.89 -11.44
N LEU A 168 -31.73 -9.44 -10.26
CA LEU A 168 -31.38 -10.33 -9.14
C LEU A 168 -32.08 -9.88 -7.85
N MET A 169 -32.46 -10.82 -6.99
CA MET A 169 -32.89 -10.54 -5.63
C MET A 169 -31.71 -10.84 -4.68
N ARG A 170 -31.03 -9.80 -4.27
CA ARG A 170 -29.85 -9.89 -3.42
C ARG A 170 -30.18 -9.49 -1.98
N LEU A 171 -29.49 -10.10 -1.03
CA LEU A 171 -29.54 -9.80 0.39
C LEU A 171 -28.13 -9.87 0.95
N ALA A 172 -27.61 -8.74 1.45
CA ALA A 172 -26.29 -8.67 2.01
C ALA A 172 -26.30 -8.81 3.54
N LEU A 173 -25.39 -9.65 4.03
CA LEU A 173 -25.12 -9.92 5.43
C LEU A 173 -23.70 -9.38 5.75
N LYS A 174 -23.64 -8.25 6.47
CA LYS A 174 -22.38 -7.65 6.89
C LYS A 174 -21.89 -8.32 8.16
N LEU A 175 -20.71 -8.94 8.07
CA LEU A 175 -20.03 -9.65 9.16
C LEU A 175 -18.57 -9.28 9.16
N ALA A 176 -18.08 -8.74 10.25
CA ALA A 176 -16.67 -8.38 10.43
C ALA A 176 -15.71 -9.48 9.96
N THR A 177 -14.53 -9.09 9.49
CA THR A 177 -13.48 -10.05 9.16
C THR A 177 -13.15 -10.87 10.42
N GLY A 178 -13.02 -12.18 10.28
CA GLY A 178 -12.80 -13.08 11.44
C GLY A 178 -14.08 -13.58 12.12
N ALA A 179 -15.25 -12.97 11.90
CA ALA A 179 -16.51 -13.38 12.51
C ALA A 179 -17.10 -14.70 11.94
N GLY A 180 -16.43 -15.33 10.94
CA GLY A 180 -16.79 -16.67 10.47
C GLY A 180 -17.87 -16.71 9.40
N LYS A 181 -17.80 -15.88 8.36
CA LYS A 181 -18.71 -15.89 7.18
C LYS A 181 -18.95 -17.30 6.62
N THR A 182 -17.92 -18.13 6.56
CA THR A 182 -18.03 -19.52 6.07
C THR A 182 -18.97 -20.38 6.90
N THR A 183 -19.01 -20.17 8.22
CA THR A 183 -19.99 -20.88 9.10
C THR A 183 -21.42 -20.47 8.77
N VAL A 184 -21.65 -19.17 8.52
CA VAL A 184 -22.96 -18.66 8.08
C VAL A 184 -23.37 -19.29 6.74
N MET A 185 -22.46 -19.38 5.77
CA MET A 185 -22.72 -20.09 4.50
C MET A 185 -23.14 -21.54 4.75
N ALA A 186 -22.44 -22.26 5.63
CA ALA A 186 -22.79 -23.65 5.98
C ALA A 186 -24.19 -23.73 6.62
N MET A 187 -24.53 -22.79 7.52
CA MET A 187 -25.87 -22.73 8.14
C MET A 187 -26.96 -22.46 7.10
N LEU A 188 -26.74 -21.55 6.15
CA LEU A 188 -27.66 -21.24 5.07
C LEU A 188 -27.86 -22.43 4.13
N ILE A 189 -26.77 -23.12 3.78
CA ILE A 189 -26.82 -24.35 2.95
C ILE A 189 -27.62 -25.45 3.68
N ALA A 190 -27.32 -25.67 4.95
CA ALA A 190 -28.03 -26.66 5.77
C ALA A 190 -29.52 -26.36 5.86
N TRP A 191 -29.88 -25.13 6.20
CA TRP A 191 -31.26 -24.67 6.26
C TRP A 191 -32.03 -24.90 4.95
N GLN A 192 -31.47 -24.48 3.84
CA GLN A 192 -32.10 -24.60 2.52
C GLN A 192 -32.22 -26.06 2.08
N THR A 193 -31.14 -26.86 2.27
CA THR A 193 -31.12 -28.25 1.81
C THR A 193 -32.13 -29.12 2.56
N VAL A 194 -32.10 -29.06 3.91
CA VAL A 194 -33.02 -29.88 4.72
C VAL A 194 -34.49 -29.59 4.38
N ASN A 195 -34.81 -28.29 4.25
CA ASN A 195 -36.17 -27.91 3.87
C ASN A 195 -36.54 -28.37 2.43
N ALA A 196 -35.62 -28.19 1.47
CA ALA A 196 -35.87 -28.62 0.09
C ALA A 196 -36.04 -30.14 -0.05
N VAL A 197 -35.32 -30.92 0.76
CA VAL A 197 -35.38 -32.38 0.73
C VAL A 197 -36.69 -32.89 1.38
N ARG A 198 -37.06 -32.35 2.54
CA ARG A 198 -38.24 -32.76 3.31
C ARG A 198 -39.53 -32.14 2.81
N ARG A 199 -39.45 -31.03 2.04
CA ARG A 199 -40.57 -30.27 1.48
C ARG A 199 -40.37 -29.98 -0.02
N PRO A 200 -40.33 -31.04 -0.86
CA PRO A 200 -39.97 -30.90 -2.29
C PRO A 200 -40.95 -30.04 -3.12
N GLY A 201 -42.17 -29.81 -2.61
CA GLY A 201 -43.17 -28.93 -3.24
C GLY A 201 -42.99 -27.44 -2.94
N SER A 202 -42.07 -27.05 -2.06
CA SER A 202 -41.85 -25.64 -1.71
C SER A 202 -40.98 -24.94 -2.72
N ALA A 203 -41.43 -23.83 -3.26
CA ALA A 203 -40.65 -22.97 -4.16
C ALA A 203 -39.62 -22.10 -3.42
N ASN A 204 -39.67 -22.04 -2.08
CA ASN A 204 -38.82 -21.17 -1.27
C ASN A 204 -37.45 -21.76 -0.96
N PHE A 205 -37.28 -23.09 -1.16
CA PHE A 205 -36.07 -23.81 -0.77
C PHE A 205 -35.42 -24.53 -1.95
N THR A 206 -34.12 -24.65 -1.91
CA THR A 206 -33.33 -25.32 -2.94
C THR A 206 -32.24 -26.18 -2.33
N ARG A 207 -31.76 -27.17 -3.10
CA ARG A 207 -30.55 -27.98 -2.77
C ARG A 207 -29.39 -27.73 -3.73
N GLY A 208 -29.52 -26.72 -4.59
CA GLY A 208 -28.47 -26.33 -5.53
C GLY A 208 -27.83 -25.01 -5.11
N PHE A 209 -26.52 -25.01 -4.97
CA PHE A 209 -25.76 -23.85 -4.49
C PHE A 209 -24.62 -23.54 -5.40
N LEU A 210 -24.49 -22.28 -5.78
CA LEU A 210 -23.33 -21.71 -6.47
C LEU A 210 -22.64 -20.76 -5.52
N VAL A 211 -21.42 -21.11 -5.07
CA VAL A 211 -20.59 -20.25 -4.23
C VAL A 211 -19.56 -19.57 -5.13
N VAL A 212 -19.56 -18.24 -5.17
CA VAL A 212 -18.66 -17.46 -6.01
C VAL A 212 -17.71 -16.65 -5.14
N THR A 213 -16.40 -16.68 -5.49
CA THR A 213 -15.31 -16.04 -4.73
C THR A 213 -14.47 -15.14 -5.62
N PRO A 214 -13.72 -14.16 -5.07
CA PRO A 214 -12.79 -13.35 -5.87
C PRO A 214 -11.57 -14.13 -6.35
N GLY A 215 -11.03 -15.08 -5.57
CA GLY A 215 -9.77 -15.76 -5.88
C GLY A 215 -9.82 -17.29 -5.76
N LEU A 216 -8.81 -17.94 -6.33
CA LEU A 216 -8.64 -19.41 -6.27
C LEU A 216 -8.31 -19.89 -4.86
N THR A 217 -7.51 -19.15 -4.11
CA THR A 217 -7.12 -19.48 -2.73
C THR A 217 -8.34 -19.58 -1.81
N ILE A 218 -9.31 -18.68 -2.00
CA ILE A 218 -10.57 -18.71 -1.24
C ILE A 218 -11.41 -19.92 -1.63
N LYS A 219 -11.46 -20.26 -2.91
CA LYS A 219 -12.14 -21.44 -3.40
C LYS A 219 -11.67 -22.71 -2.68
N ASP A 220 -10.36 -22.90 -2.58
CA ASP A 220 -9.78 -24.08 -1.92
C ASP A 220 -10.13 -24.15 -0.43
N ARG A 221 -10.17 -23.00 0.24
CA ARG A 221 -10.57 -22.91 1.65
C ARG A 221 -12.05 -23.22 1.88
N LEU A 222 -12.92 -22.82 0.95
CA LEU A 222 -14.36 -23.04 1.08
C LEU A 222 -14.80 -24.49 0.83
N ARG A 223 -13.87 -25.41 0.51
CA ARG A 223 -14.17 -26.84 0.37
C ARG A 223 -14.84 -27.45 1.62
N VAL A 224 -14.62 -26.86 2.79
CA VAL A 224 -15.29 -27.25 4.04
C VAL A 224 -16.83 -27.12 4.00
N LEU A 225 -17.37 -26.46 2.98
CA LEU A 225 -18.81 -26.41 2.68
C LEU A 225 -19.32 -27.66 1.95
N GLN A 226 -18.44 -28.51 1.44
CA GLN A 226 -18.83 -29.78 0.82
C GLN A 226 -19.18 -30.79 1.91
N PRO A 227 -20.37 -31.43 1.86
CA PRO A 227 -20.76 -32.40 2.88
C PRO A 227 -19.85 -33.61 3.01
N ASN A 228 -19.19 -34.01 1.91
CA ASN A 228 -18.31 -35.16 1.85
C ASN A 228 -16.84 -34.86 2.12
N ASP A 229 -16.50 -33.60 2.37
CA ASP A 229 -15.11 -33.21 2.68
C ASP A 229 -14.75 -33.69 4.11
N PRO A 230 -13.54 -34.28 4.33
CA PRO A 230 -13.10 -34.69 5.65
C PRO A 230 -13.12 -33.57 6.68
N ASP A 231 -12.90 -32.32 6.24
CA ASP A 231 -12.91 -31.10 7.09
C ASP A 231 -14.29 -30.41 7.07
N SER A 232 -15.33 -31.07 6.64
CA SER A 232 -16.68 -30.52 6.53
C SER A 232 -17.16 -29.88 7.83
N TYR A 233 -17.64 -28.63 7.76
CA TYR A 233 -18.15 -27.89 8.91
C TYR A 233 -19.43 -28.51 9.50
N TYR A 234 -20.20 -29.22 8.70
CA TYR A 234 -21.46 -29.79 9.16
C TYR A 234 -21.26 -30.86 10.24
N ALA A 235 -20.29 -31.75 10.03
CA ALA A 235 -19.93 -32.78 11.01
C ALA A 235 -18.96 -32.27 12.07
N ASN A 236 -17.83 -31.62 11.62
CA ASN A 236 -16.76 -31.24 12.53
C ASN A 236 -17.12 -30.10 13.49
N ARG A 237 -18.11 -29.27 13.12
CA ARG A 237 -18.64 -28.19 13.98
C ARG A 237 -20.07 -28.47 14.46
N GLU A 238 -20.55 -29.67 14.28
CA GLU A 238 -21.90 -30.07 14.72
C GLU A 238 -23.01 -29.09 14.28
N LEU A 239 -22.88 -28.47 13.08
CA LEU A 239 -23.81 -27.43 12.64
C LEU A 239 -25.21 -27.95 12.28
N ILE A 240 -25.39 -29.25 12.17
CA ILE A 240 -26.64 -29.88 11.80
C ILE A 240 -26.96 -31.01 12.77
N PRO A 241 -28.24 -31.17 13.18
CA PRO A 241 -28.66 -32.31 13.99
C PRO A 241 -28.33 -33.64 13.31
N PRO A 242 -27.88 -34.71 14.04
CA PRO A 242 -27.49 -35.97 13.45
C PRO A 242 -28.59 -36.60 12.55
N GLU A 243 -29.84 -36.43 12.91
CA GLU A 243 -30.99 -36.93 12.16
C GLU A 243 -31.28 -36.21 10.85
N MET A 244 -30.52 -35.14 10.54
CA MET A 244 -30.65 -34.34 9.32
C MET A 244 -29.37 -34.43 8.43
N LEU A 245 -28.34 -35.14 8.85
CA LEU A 245 -27.07 -35.25 8.09
C LEU A 245 -27.27 -35.96 6.74
N ASP A 246 -28.11 -36.96 6.68
CA ASP A 246 -28.41 -37.69 5.42
C ASP A 246 -29.12 -36.79 4.38
N ASP A 247 -29.94 -35.86 4.84
CA ASP A 247 -30.59 -34.89 3.95
C ASP A 247 -29.56 -34.01 3.27
N LEU A 248 -28.50 -33.63 4.00
CA LEU A 248 -27.47 -32.75 3.52
C LEU A 248 -26.62 -33.36 2.39
N GLN A 249 -26.46 -34.70 2.36
CA GLN A 249 -25.78 -35.40 1.26
C GLN A 249 -26.43 -35.16 -0.11
N ARG A 250 -27.68 -34.69 -0.14
CA ARG A 250 -28.41 -34.36 -1.36
C ARG A 250 -28.14 -32.95 -1.87
N ALA A 251 -27.36 -32.14 -1.16
CA ALA A 251 -26.94 -30.84 -1.62
C ALA A 251 -25.99 -30.94 -2.84
N LYS A 252 -26.17 -30.07 -3.80
CA LYS A 252 -25.26 -29.87 -4.94
C LYS A 252 -24.61 -28.52 -4.81
N ILE A 253 -23.34 -28.51 -4.49
CA ILE A 253 -22.58 -27.30 -4.19
C ILE A 253 -21.44 -27.16 -5.19
N VAL A 254 -21.46 -26.09 -5.96
CA VAL A 254 -20.35 -25.72 -6.87
C VAL A 254 -19.68 -24.48 -6.30
N ILE A 255 -18.38 -24.58 -6.07
CA ILE A 255 -17.54 -23.47 -5.59
C ILE A 255 -16.64 -23.02 -6.74
N THR A 256 -16.72 -21.77 -7.13
CA THR A 256 -15.96 -21.21 -8.25
C THR A 256 -15.47 -19.80 -7.96
N ASN A 257 -14.49 -19.34 -8.74
CA ASN A 257 -14.15 -17.92 -8.75
C ASN A 257 -14.88 -17.20 -9.90
N TYR A 258 -15.01 -15.88 -9.82
CA TYR A 258 -15.73 -15.11 -10.84
C TYR A 258 -15.03 -15.14 -12.22
N HIS A 259 -13.69 -15.34 -12.28
CA HIS A 259 -12.96 -15.48 -13.54
C HIS A 259 -13.43 -16.68 -14.38
N ALA A 260 -14.01 -17.69 -13.74
CA ALA A 260 -14.57 -18.84 -14.46
C ALA A 260 -15.72 -18.45 -15.41
N PHE A 261 -16.39 -17.31 -15.18
CA PHE A 261 -17.44 -16.78 -16.08
C PHE A 261 -16.88 -16.09 -17.33
N LYS A 262 -15.55 -15.92 -17.44
CA LYS A 262 -14.95 -15.44 -18.68
C LYS A 262 -15.11 -16.48 -19.78
N ARG A 263 -15.74 -16.08 -20.88
CA ARG A 263 -15.97 -16.96 -22.05
C ARG A 263 -14.62 -17.29 -22.67
N ARG A 264 -14.38 -18.58 -22.98
CA ARG A 264 -13.15 -19.09 -23.56
C ARG A 264 -13.29 -19.24 -25.07
N GLU A 265 -12.18 -19.18 -25.80
CA GLU A 265 -12.15 -19.56 -27.22
C GLU A 265 -12.30 -21.09 -27.34
N ARG A 266 -13.19 -21.53 -28.25
CA ARG A 266 -13.48 -22.98 -28.48
C ARG A 266 -12.32 -23.73 -29.11
N VAL A 267 -11.54 -23.03 -29.95
CA VAL A 267 -10.40 -23.57 -30.69
C VAL A 267 -9.31 -22.50 -30.63
N GLU A 268 -8.12 -22.88 -30.22
CA GLU A 268 -6.94 -22.05 -30.40
C GLU A 268 -6.58 -21.99 -31.88
N ILE A 269 -7.20 -21.05 -32.59
CA ILE A 269 -6.89 -20.82 -34.01
C ILE A 269 -5.71 -19.86 -34.07
N SER A 270 -4.62 -20.27 -34.69
CA SER A 270 -3.47 -19.40 -34.95
C SER A 270 -3.92 -18.14 -35.74
N LYS A 271 -3.20 -17.01 -35.56
CA LYS A 271 -3.52 -15.75 -36.25
C LYS A 271 -3.69 -15.94 -37.77
N GLY A 272 -2.90 -16.82 -38.38
CA GLY A 272 -3.01 -17.17 -39.80
C GLY A 272 -4.24 -18.01 -40.15
N GLY A 273 -4.63 -18.95 -39.27
CA GLY A 273 -5.85 -19.74 -39.41
C GLY A 273 -7.12 -18.90 -39.27
N ARG A 274 -7.13 -17.90 -38.39
CA ARG A 274 -8.23 -16.95 -38.22
C ARG A 274 -8.44 -16.12 -39.47
N ALA A 275 -7.38 -15.56 -40.04
CA ALA A 275 -7.42 -14.78 -41.31
C ALA A 275 -7.90 -15.63 -42.47
N LEU A 276 -7.63 -16.94 -42.49
CA LEU A 276 -8.09 -17.86 -43.51
C LEU A 276 -9.60 -18.20 -43.39
N LEU A 277 -10.12 -18.29 -42.17
CA LEU A 277 -11.52 -18.57 -41.90
C LEU A 277 -12.41 -17.32 -42.07
N GLU A 278 -11.90 -16.14 -41.79
CA GLU A 278 -12.58 -14.84 -42.03
C GLU A 278 -12.73 -14.53 -43.50
N GLY A 279 -11.95 -15.18 -44.37
CA GLY A 279 -12.07 -15.03 -45.82
C GLY A 279 -11.98 -13.60 -46.32
N ARG A 280 -12.40 -13.34 -47.59
CA ARG A 280 -12.46 -11.99 -48.20
C ARG A 280 -13.63 -11.13 -47.72
N SER A 281 -14.63 -11.69 -47.02
CA SER A 281 -15.80 -10.97 -46.53
C SER A 281 -15.53 -10.26 -45.18
N GLY A 282 -14.48 -10.65 -44.43
CA GLY A 282 -14.13 -10.01 -43.18
C GLY A 282 -15.13 -10.22 -42.03
N ASP A 283 -16.07 -11.17 -42.17
CA ASP A 283 -17.01 -11.48 -41.08
C ASP A 283 -16.28 -12.15 -39.93
N PRO A 284 -16.32 -11.60 -38.72
CA PRO A 284 -15.61 -12.18 -37.60
C PRO A 284 -16.17 -13.56 -37.26
N VAL A 285 -15.29 -14.58 -37.27
CA VAL A 285 -15.65 -15.92 -36.83
C VAL A 285 -15.86 -15.91 -35.30
N ASP A 286 -17.09 -16.11 -34.85
CA ASP A 286 -17.39 -16.22 -33.42
C ASP A 286 -16.82 -17.53 -32.87
N THR A 287 -15.60 -17.45 -32.35
CA THR A 287 -14.86 -18.58 -31.74
C THR A 287 -15.12 -18.74 -30.25
N LEU A 288 -15.88 -17.82 -29.65
CA LEU A 288 -16.15 -17.87 -28.21
C LEU A 288 -17.22 -18.92 -27.87
N GLU A 289 -17.08 -19.52 -26.69
CA GLU A 289 -18.14 -20.39 -26.16
C GLU A 289 -19.45 -19.61 -25.96
N THR A 290 -20.56 -20.27 -26.15
CA THR A 290 -21.87 -19.70 -25.82
C THR A 290 -22.07 -19.58 -24.31
N GLU A 291 -23.00 -18.72 -23.86
CA GLU A 291 -23.37 -18.62 -22.43
C GLU A 291 -23.75 -20.00 -21.84
N GLY A 292 -24.48 -20.82 -22.58
CA GLY A 292 -24.86 -22.16 -22.12
C GLY A 292 -23.67 -23.11 -21.94
N GLN A 293 -22.69 -23.04 -22.82
CA GLN A 293 -21.45 -23.83 -22.72
C GLN A 293 -20.58 -23.34 -21.57
N MET A 294 -20.49 -22.03 -21.37
CA MET A 294 -19.78 -21.44 -20.22
C MET A 294 -20.39 -21.95 -18.90
N ILE A 295 -21.72 -21.90 -18.75
CA ILE A 295 -22.39 -22.38 -17.54
C ILE A 295 -22.18 -23.88 -17.35
N GLN A 296 -22.29 -24.68 -18.42
CA GLN A 296 -22.06 -26.12 -18.35
C GLN A 296 -20.61 -26.44 -17.93
N ARG A 297 -19.63 -25.66 -18.35
CA ARG A 297 -18.23 -25.80 -17.92
C ARG A 297 -18.03 -25.40 -16.45
N VAL A 298 -18.66 -24.31 -16.02
CA VAL A 298 -18.47 -23.74 -14.66
C VAL A 298 -19.18 -24.57 -13.61
N MET A 299 -20.40 -25.05 -13.90
CA MET A 299 -21.26 -25.72 -12.92
C MET A 299 -22.07 -26.88 -13.50
N PRO A 300 -21.41 -27.94 -14.02
CA PRO A 300 -22.08 -29.06 -14.65
C PRO A 300 -23.08 -29.74 -13.71
N ASP A 301 -22.76 -29.85 -12.42
CA ASP A 301 -23.59 -30.54 -11.40
C ASP A 301 -24.90 -29.82 -11.11
N LEU A 302 -25.04 -28.54 -11.44
CA LEU A 302 -26.24 -27.74 -11.21
C LEU A 302 -27.18 -27.67 -12.41
N MET A 303 -26.74 -28.13 -13.60
CA MET A 303 -27.52 -28.03 -14.84
C MET A 303 -28.88 -28.71 -14.78
N GLY A 304 -29.04 -29.75 -13.96
CA GLY A 304 -30.30 -30.47 -13.76
C GLY A 304 -31.25 -29.84 -12.73
N LEU A 305 -30.85 -28.73 -12.11
CA LEU A 305 -31.64 -28.05 -11.08
C LEU A 305 -32.23 -26.75 -11.61
N LYS A 306 -33.31 -26.29 -10.96
CA LYS A 306 -33.93 -24.99 -11.23
C LYS A 306 -33.91 -24.13 -9.97
N ASN A 307 -33.78 -22.80 -10.14
CA ASN A 307 -33.88 -21.85 -9.05
C ASN A 307 -32.85 -22.14 -7.94
N ILE A 308 -31.58 -22.21 -8.31
CA ILE A 308 -30.47 -22.38 -7.36
C ILE A 308 -30.29 -21.13 -6.47
N LEU A 309 -29.57 -21.30 -5.38
CA LEU A 309 -29.12 -20.21 -4.50
C LEU A 309 -27.68 -19.84 -4.81
N VAL A 310 -27.41 -18.55 -4.87
CA VAL A 310 -26.04 -18.03 -5.03
C VAL A 310 -25.55 -17.48 -3.70
N LEU A 311 -24.32 -17.83 -3.33
CA LEU A 311 -23.60 -17.28 -2.18
C LEU A 311 -22.33 -16.57 -2.69
N ASN A 312 -22.27 -15.26 -2.52
CA ASN A 312 -21.08 -14.48 -2.86
C ASN A 312 -20.22 -14.28 -1.61
N ASP A 313 -18.98 -14.78 -1.63
CA ASP A 313 -17.98 -14.44 -0.63
C ASP A 313 -17.22 -13.20 -1.07
N GLU A 314 -16.90 -12.29 -0.15
CA GLU A 314 -16.34 -10.97 -0.40
C GLU A 314 -17.14 -10.19 -1.47
N ALA A 315 -18.45 -10.14 -1.26
CA ALA A 315 -19.46 -9.65 -2.23
C ALA A 315 -19.27 -8.17 -2.65
N HIS A 316 -18.40 -7.41 -1.98
CA HIS A 316 -18.07 -6.03 -2.33
C HIS A 316 -17.39 -5.91 -3.72
N HIS A 317 -16.91 -7.01 -4.30
CA HIS A 317 -16.45 -7.07 -5.69
C HIS A 317 -17.55 -7.36 -6.70
N CYS A 318 -18.77 -7.66 -6.25
CA CYS A 318 -19.87 -8.04 -7.12
C CYS A 318 -20.97 -6.97 -7.12
N TYR A 319 -20.90 -6.02 -8.04
CA TYR A 319 -21.91 -4.97 -8.20
C TYR A 319 -22.16 -4.62 -9.67
N LYS A 320 -23.29 -3.98 -9.94
CA LYS A 320 -23.58 -3.41 -11.25
C LYS A 320 -23.17 -1.94 -11.26
N GLU A 321 -22.43 -1.56 -12.27
CA GLU A 321 -21.98 -0.20 -12.48
C GLU A 321 -23.19 0.73 -12.75
N LYS A 322 -23.21 1.90 -12.08
CA LYS A 322 -24.22 2.92 -12.36
C LYS A 322 -23.82 3.71 -13.61
N PRO A 323 -24.64 3.78 -14.66
CA PRO A 323 -24.36 4.63 -15.81
C PRO A 323 -24.50 6.10 -15.40
N GLY A 324 -23.43 6.86 -15.49
CA GLY A 324 -23.40 8.30 -15.18
C GLY A 324 -22.00 8.73 -14.71
N GLU A 325 -21.78 10.00 -14.62
CA GLU A 325 -20.53 10.70 -14.36
C GLU A 325 -19.58 9.99 -13.38
N SER A 326 -18.46 9.53 -13.89
CA SER A 326 -17.36 9.08 -13.05
C SER A 326 -16.57 10.32 -12.60
N ASP A 327 -16.35 10.49 -11.30
CA ASP A 327 -15.41 11.47 -10.72
C ASP A 327 -13.94 11.11 -11.06
N GLU A 328 -13.68 10.74 -12.33
CA GLU A 328 -12.38 10.23 -12.78
C GLU A 328 -11.33 11.31 -13.01
N ASP A 329 -11.72 12.58 -13.06
CA ASP A 329 -10.82 13.68 -13.46
C ASP A 329 -9.75 14.00 -12.40
N ASP A 330 -9.98 13.69 -11.14
CA ASP A 330 -9.04 13.97 -10.03
C ASP A 330 -8.19 12.76 -9.57
N LEU A 331 -8.28 11.63 -10.26
CA LEU A 331 -7.60 10.40 -9.87
C LEU A 331 -6.15 10.34 -10.39
N THR A 332 -5.25 9.82 -9.56
CA THR A 332 -3.90 9.46 -10.01
C THR A 332 -3.96 8.34 -11.05
N ARG A 333 -2.90 8.14 -11.82
CA ARG A 333 -2.84 7.06 -12.81
C ARG A 333 -3.04 5.68 -12.16
N GLU A 334 -2.45 5.47 -10.98
CA GLU A 334 -2.57 4.22 -10.22
C GLU A 334 -4.01 3.99 -9.75
N ASP A 335 -4.69 5.06 -9.27
CA ASP A 335 -6.10 5.00 -8.88
C ASP A 335 -7.03 4.68 -10.07
N LYS A 336 -6.72 5.19 -11.25
CA LYS A 336 -7.48 4.89 -12.48
C LYS A 336 -7.32 3.43 -12.90
N GLU A 337 -6.11 2.89 -12.85
CA GLU A 337 -5.83 1.49 -13.16
C GLU A 337 -6.51 0.54 -12.14
N GLU A 338 -6.57 0.94 -10.86
CA GLU A 338 -7.30 0.19 -9.82
C GLU A 338 -8.82 0.23 -10.07
N ALA A 339 -9.39 1.41 -10.36
CA ALA A 339 -10.80 1.57 -10.67
C ALA A 339 -11.23 0.74 -11.89
N GLU A 340 -10.43 0.71 -12.96
CA GLU A 340 -10.72 -0.10 -14.14
C GLU A 340 -10.68 -1.60 -13.85
N ARG A 341 -9.70 -2.06 -13.05
CA ARG A 341 -9.67 -3.48 -12.61
C ARG A 341 -10.91 -3.85 -11.80
N ASN A 342 -11.32 -2.98 -10.87
CA ASN A 342 -12.52 -3.21 -10.07
C ASN A 342 -13.78 -3.27 -10.93
N LYS A 343 -13.91 -2.38 -11.93
CA LYS A 343 -15.03 -2.38 -12.91
C LYS A 343 -15.08 -3.67 -13.71
N GLU A 344 -13.94 -4.11 -14.26
CA GLU A 344 -13.87 -5.33 -15.06
C GLU A 344 -14.26 -6.57 -14.22
N ALA A 345 -13.71 -6.67 -13.02
CA ALA A 345 -14.03 -7.75 -12.09
C ALA A 345 -15.52 -7.78 -11.73
N ALA A 346 -16.08 -6.63 -11.34
CA ALA A 346 -17.48 -6.51 -10.96
C ALA A 346 -18.42 -6.85 -12.13
N ARG A 347 -18.11 -6.34 -13.33
CA ARG A 347 -18.88 -6.63 -14.54
C ARG A 347 -18.89 -8.11 -14.89
N LEU A 348 -17.71 -8.75 -14.82
CA LEU A 348 -17.61 -10.18 -15.13
C LEU A 348 -18.40 -11.03 -14.12
N TRP A 349 -18.32 -10.70 -12.85
CA TRP A 349 -18.99 -11.41 -11.77
C TRP A 349 -20.51 -11.28 -11.86
N ILE A 350 -21.04 -10.07 -11.90
CA ILE A 350 -22.49 -9.84 -11.94
C ILE A 350 -23.13 -10.40 -13.22
N ASN A 351 -22.49 -10.20 -14.39
CA ASN A 351 -22.98 -10.76 -15.65
C ASN A 351 -23.00 -12.28 -15.65
N GLY A 352 -22.00 -12.92 -14.97
CA GLY A 352 -21.98 -14.36 -14.76
C GLY A 352 -23.24 -14.85 -14.03
N ILE A 353 -23.57 -14.22 -12.90
CA ILE A 353 -24.75 -14.59 -12.10
C ILE A 353 -26.05 -14.29 -12.85
N GLU A 354 -26.17 -13.15 -13.55
CA GLU A 354 -27.32 -12.83 -14.37
C GLU A 354 -27.53 -13.87 -15.49
N THR A 355 -26.43 -14.35 -16.08
CA THR A 355 -26.47 -15.42 -17.08
C THR A 355 -26.96 -16.74 -16.48
N VAL A 356 -26.48 -17.10 -15.28
CA VAL A 356 -26.98 -18.27 -14.53
C VAL A 356 -28.49 -18.14 -14.29
N LYS A 357 -28.96 -16.96 -13.87
CA LYS A 357 -30.42 -16.72 -13.69
C LYS A 357 -31.22 -16.94 -14.96
N ARG A 358 -30.74 -16.40 -16.10
CA ARG A 358 -31.45 -16.56 -17.39
C ARG A 358 -31.55 -18.01 -17.86
N LYS A 359 -30.57 -18.85 -17.52
CA LYS A 359 -30.44 -20.23 -18.02
C LYS A 359 -31.10 -21.28 -17.13
N ILE A 360 -30.87 -21.21 -15.81
CA ILE A 360 -31.35 -22.21 -14.86
C ILE A 360 -32.22 -21.64 -13.73
N GLY A 361 -32.25 -20.32 -13.59
CA GLY A 361 -32.93 -19.61 -12.51
C GLY A 361 -32.12 -19.49 -11.24
N VAL A 362 -32.22 -18.33 -10.60
CA VAL A 362 -31.65 -18.01 -9.29
C VAL A 362 -32.78 -17.56 -8.38
N SER A 363 -32.95 -18.24 -7.28
CA SER A 363 -34.02 -17.93 -6.31
C SER A 363 -33.65 -16.66 -5.51
N ARG A 364 -32.43 -16.60 -5.00
CA ARG A 364 -31.86 -15.49 -4.25
C ARG A 364 -30.32 -15.50 -4.35
N VAL A 365 -29.74 -14.35 -4.05
CA VAL A 365 -28.31 -14.17 -3.89
C VAL A 365 -28.06 -13.68 -2.48
N PHE A 366 -27.30 -14.44 -1.68
CA PHE A 366 -26.79 -13.99 -0.40
C PHE A 366 -25.38 -13.46 -0.57
N ASP A 367 -25.18 -12.21 -0.20
CA ASP A 367 -23.91 -11.51 -0.25
C ASP A 367 -23.30 -11.51 1.14
N LEU A 368 -22.15 -12.16 1.33
CA LEU A 368 -21.40 -12.14 2.58
C LEU A 368 -20.15 -11.30 2.41
N SER A 369 -20.03 -10.26 3.21
CA SER A 369 -18.86 -9.38 3.21
C SER A 369 -18.68 -8.74 4.58
N ALA A 370 -17.43 -8.46 4.95
CA ALA A 370 -17.15 -7.59 6.08
C ALA A 370 -17.47 -6.13 5.72
N THR A 371 -17.37 -5.82 4.44
CA THR A 371 -17.39 -4.48 3.90
C THR A 371 -18.26 -4.41 2.64
N PRO A 372 -19.59 -4.62 2.74
CA PRO A 372 -20.50 -4.61 1.59
C PRO A 372 -20.72 -3.17 1.09
N PHE A 373 -19.66 -2.53 0.63
CA PHE A 373 -19.65 -1.16 0.13
C PHE A 373 -19.27 -1.13 -1.35
N PHE A 374 -19.76 -0.11 -2.04
CA PHE A 374 -19.34 0.16 -3.40
C PHE A 374 -17.87 0.60 -3.43
N LEU A 375 -17.09 -0.02 -4.31
CA LEU A 375 -15.70 0.31 -4.54
C LEU A 375 -15.57 1.48 -5.52
N ARG A 376 -14.38 2.06 -5.57
CA ARG A 376 -14.02 3.09 -6.56
C ARG A 376 -14.22 2.55 -7.98
N GLY A 377 -14.84 3.38 -8.84
CA GLY A 377 -15.16 3.01 -10.21
C GLY A 377 -16.56 2.42 -10.39
N SER A 378 -17.34 2.24 -9.32
CA SER A 378 -18.70 1.67 -9.41
C SER A 378 -19.77 2.63 -9.96
N GLY A 379 -19.45 3.94 -10.08
CA GLY A 379 -20.43 4.99 -10.37
C GLY A 379 -21.26 5.42 -9.16
N TYR A 380 -21.03 4.82 -8.01
CA TYR A 380 -21.49 5.28 -6.69
C TYR A 380 -20.33 5.91 -5.93
N ALA A 381 -20.63 6.74 -4.93
CA ALA A 381 -19.60 7.26 -4.04
C ALA A 381 -18.90 6.10 -3.32
N GLU A 382 -17.57 6.07 -3.38
CA GLU A 382 -16.77 5.03 -2.72
C GLU A 382 -17.10 4.96 -1.22
N GLY A 383 -17.32 3.75 -0.69
CA GLY A 383 -17.69 3.54 0.71
C GLY A 383 -19.20 3.65 0.98
N THR A 384 -20.05 3.82 -0.03
CA THR A 384 -21.51 3.73 0.14
C THR A 384 -21.92 2.29 0.42
N LEU A 385 -22.63 2.06 1.53
CA LEU A 385 -23.13 0.74 1.91
C LEU A 385 -24.14 0.22 0.87
N PHE A 386 -24.09 -1.06 0.55
CA PHE A 386 -25.05 -1.67 -0.36
C PHE A 386 -26.48 -1.50 0.17
N PRO A 387 -27.41 -0.95 -0.61
CA PRO A 387 -28.76 -0.68 -0.16
C PRO A 387 -29.56 -1.92 0.26
N TRP A 388 -29.16 -3.10 -0.21
CA TRP A 388 -29.76 -4.40 0.15
C TRP A 388 -29.10 -5.08 1.34
N THR A 389 -28.31 -4.32 2.16
CA THR A 389 -27.73 -4.83 3.41
C THR A 389 -28.79 -4.87 4.49
N MET A 390 -28.97 -6.05 5.10
CA MET A 390 -30.04 -6.32 6.05
C MET A 390 -29.54 -6.77 7.43
N SER A 391 -28.26 -7.03 7.59
CA SER A 391 -27.64 -7.26 8.90
C SER A 391 -26.30 -6.55 8.99
N ASP A 392 -25.89 -6.23 10.22
CA ASP A 392 -24.61 -5.58 10.51
C ASP A 392 -24.03 -6.14 11.79
N PHE A 393 -22.85 -6.70 11.68
CA PHE A 393 -21.97 -7.02 12.79
C PHE A 393 -20.61 -6.40 12.47
N SER A 394 -20.36 -5.25 13.07
CA SER A 394 -19.21 -4.39 12.78
C SER A 394 -17.90 -4.96 13.35
N LEU A 395 -16.78 -4.37 12.96
CA LEU A 395 -15.47 -4.68 13.57
C LEU A 395 -15.46 -4.34 15.05
N MET A 396 -16.15 -3.27 15.46
CA MET A 396 -16.27 -2.90 16.87
C MET A 396 -17.04 -3.95 17.67
N ASP A 397 -18.18 -4.45 17.13
CA ASP A 397 -18.91 -5.55 17.77
C ASP A 397 -18.01 -6.79 17.94
N ALA A 398 -17.20 -7.10 16.93
CA ALA A 398 -16.28 -8.24 16.97
C ALA A 398 -15.15 -8.07 18.01
N ILE A 399 -14.63 -6.85 18.18
CA ILE A 399 -13.65 -6.49 19.21
C ILE A 399 -14.29 -6.63 20.61
N GLU A 400 -15.46 -6.04 20.81
CA GLU A 400 -16.17 -6.03 22.11
C GLU A 400 -16.64 -7.43 22.53
N CYS A 401 -16.86 -8.34 21.57
CA CYS A 401 -17.12 -9.75 21.82
C CYS A 401 -15.85 -10.63 21.86
N GLY A 402 -14.68 -10.03 21.68
CA GLY A 402 -13.43 -10.75 21.65
C GLY A 402 -13.26 -11.75 20.50
N ILE A 403 -14.12 -11.70 19.47
CA ILE A 403 -14.08 -12.62 18.32
C ILE A 403 -12.81 -12.43 17.49
N VAL A 404 -12.25 -11.23 17.54
CA VAL A 404 -11.04 -10.84 16.81
C VAL A 404 -9.98 -10.31 17.78
N LYS A 405 -8.72 -10.29 17.34
CA LYS A 405 -7.64 -9.59 18.04
C LYS A 405 -7.91 -8.10 18.09
N LEU A 406 -7.36 -7.42 19.09
CA LEU A 406 -7.41 -5.98 19.19
C LEU A 406 -6.29 -5.36 18.35
N PRO A 407 -6.60 -4.55 17.34
CA PRO A 407 -5.58 -3.82 16.61
C PRO A 407 -5.03 -2.68 17.47
N ARG A 408 -3.71 -2.54 17.53
CA ARG A 408 -3.00 -1.40 18.11
C ARG A 408 -2.39 -0.57 16.97
N VAL A 409 -2.69 0.73 16.98
CA VAL A 409 -2.24 1.67 15.96
C VAL A 409 -1.40 2.79 16.61
N PRO A 410 -0.53 3.50 15.86
CA PRO A 410 0.24 4.61 16.40
C PRO A 410 -0.67 5.74 16.93
N VAL A 411 -0.48 6.13 18.18
CA VAL A 411 -1.22 7.21 18.83
C VAL A 411 -0.32 8.39 19.21
N ALA A 412 0.98 8.13 19.43
CA ALA A 412 1.98 9.14 19.71
C ALA A 412 3.36 8.66 19.24
N ASP A 413 4.25 9.59 18.95
CA ASP A 413 5.66 9.34 18.69
C ASP A 413 6.54 10.44 19.30
N ASN A 414 7.86 10.30 19.15
CA ASN A 414 8.83 11.24 19.71
C ASN A 414 9.30 12.32 18.74
N ILE A 415 8.52 12.61 17.69
CA ILE A 415 8.78 13.73 16.77
C ILE A 415 8.01 14.96 17.24
N PRO A 416 8.67 16.05 17.62
CA PRO A 416 7.99 17.27 18.07
C PRO A 416 7.23 17.96 16.94
N GLY A 417 5.98 18.40 17.19
CA GLY A 417 5.22 19.30 16.33
C GLY A 417 4.40 18.67 15.21
N GLU A 418 4.33 17.35 15.12
CA GLU A 418 3.39 16.64 14.25
C GLU A 418 2.05 16.41 14.97
N GLU A 419 0.93 16.74 14.30
CA GLU A 419 -0.42 16.52 14.87
C GLU A 419 -0.83 15.04 14.89
N THR A 420 -0.26 14.24 13.97
CA THR A 420 -0.51 12.82 13.85
C THR A 420 0.80 12.04 13.81
N PRO A 421 0.88 10.87 14.44
CA PRO A 421 2.09 10.04 14.41
C PRO A 421 2.53 9.70 12.98
N VAL A 422 3.82 9.85 12.68
CA VAL A 422 4.40 9.61 11.35
C VAL A 422 4.08 8.21 10.83
N PHE A 423 4.18 7.21 11.68
CA PHE A 423 3.91 5.83 11.28
C PHE A 423 2.43 5.49 11.10
N ARG A 424 1.50 6.37 11.47
CA ARG A 424 0.08 6.21 11.14
C ARG A 424 -0.18 6.45 9.66
N ASN A 425 0.50 7.46 9.07
CA ASN A 425 0.38 7.85 7.66
C ASN A 425 1.71 7.66 6.90
N LEU A 426 2.42 6.58 7.15
CA LEU A 426 3.77 6.33 6.65
C LEU A 426 3.90 6.57 5.13
N TRP A 427 2.95 6.07 4.32
CA TRP A 427 3.00 6.21 2.86
C TRP A 427 3.05 7.67 2.39
N GLU A 428 2.31 8.58 3.03
CA GLU A 428 2.32 10.00 2.67
C GLU A 428 3.71 10.64 2.86
N HIS A 429 4.46 10.19 3.85
CA HIS A 429 5.81 10.67 4.13
C HIS A 429 6.86 10.09 3.18
N ILE A 430 6.71 8.83 2.75
CA ILE A 430 7.75 8.12 1.98
C ILE A 430 7.53 8.12 0.47
N ARG A 431 6.29 8.26 -0.03
CA ARG A 431 5.93 8.08 -1.46
C ARG A 431 6.76 8.86 -2.45
N LYS A 432 7.26 10.05 -2.07
CA LYS A 432 8.07 10.91 -2.94
C LYS A 432 9.50 10.39 -3.06
N ASN A 433 9.98 9.72 -2.03
CA ASN A 433 11.36 9.25 -1.88
C ASN A 433 11.51 7.75 -2.21
N MET A 434 10.39 7.07 -2.54
CA MET A 434 10.45 5.69 -3.00
C MET A 434 11.15 5.59 -4.34
N PRO A 435 12.05 4.60 -4.53
CA PRO A 435 12.70 4.34 -5.80
C PRO A 435 11.69 4.17 -6.92
N LYS A 436 11.90 4.85 -8.06
CA LYS A 436 11.03 4.78 -9.22
C LYS A 436 11.76 4.08 -10.35
N LYS A 437 11.09 3.18 -11.03
CA LYS A 437 11.61 2.52 -12.23
C LYS A 437 11.80 3.57 -13.33
N GLY A 438 13.05 3.80 -13.77
CA GLY A 438 13.36 4.67 -14.90
C GLY A 438 12.78 4.10 -16.23
N ARG A 439 12.74 4.93 -17.28
CA ARG A 439 12.28 4.48 -18.63
C ARG A 439 13.27 3.56 -19.36
N GLY A 440 14.46 3.30 -18.81
CA GLY A 440 15.50 2.41 -19.36
C GLY A 440 15.29 0.95 -18.95
N LYS A 441 15.54 0.02 -19.87
CA LYS A 441 15.41 -1.45 -19.61
C LYS A 441 16.38 -2.04 -18.57
N SER A 442 17.35 -1.25 -18.06
CA SER A 442 18.44 -1.72 -17.18
C SER A 442 18.44 -1.14 -15.76
N ASP A 443 17.47 -0.29 -15.37
CA ASP A 443 17.42 0.27 -14.03
C ASP A 443 16.87 -0.79 -13.05
N ASN A 444 17.76 -1.60 -12.50
CA ASN A 444 17.48 -2.40 -11.31
C ASN A 444 17.32 -1.44 -10.13
N LEU A 445 16.12 -1.46 -9.51
CA LEU A 445 15.85 -0.73 -8.28
C LEU A 445 16.74 -1.29 -7.17
N ASP A 446 17.45 -0.41 -6.45
CA ASP A 446 18.35 -0.81 -5.34
C ASP A 446 17.56 -0.97 -4.04
N PRO A 447 17.43 -2.18 -3.47
CA PRO A 447 16.73 -2.43 -2.21
C PRO A 447 17.37 -1.70 -1.02
N LEU A 448 18.64 -1.35 -1.09
CA LEU A 448 19.34 -0.60 -0.04
C LEU A 448 19.01 0.90 -0.03
N ASN A 449 18.27 1.38 -1.04
CA ASN A 449 17.89 2.79 -1.18
C ASN A 449 16.45 3.07 -0.74
N LEU A 450 15.94 2.32 0.22
CA LEU A 450 14.62 2.58 0.81
C LEU A 450 14.64 3.87 1.65
N PRO A 451 13.51 4.63 1.71
CA PRO A 451 13.38 5.80 2.56
C PRO A 451 13.68 5.48 4.03
N THR A 452 14.38 6.37 4.70
CA THR A 452 14.81 6.19 6.10
C THR A 452 13.64 5.91 7.03
N GLN A 453 12.51 6.64 6.87
CA GLN A 453 11.31 6.43 7.68
C GLN A 453 10.73 5.02 7.50
N LEU A 454 10.81 4.45 6.30
CA LEU A 454 10.39 3.07 6.05
C LEU A 454 11.33 2.06 6.74
N CYS A 455 12.63 2.28 6.64
CA CYS A 455 13.62 1.43 7.33
C CYS A 455 13.39 1.45 8.84
N THR A 456 13.17 2.64 9.42
CA THR A 456 12.91 2.78 10.86
C THR A 456 11.57 2.15 11.28
N ALA A 457 10.52 2.26 10.45
CA ALA A 457 9.23 1.59 10.71
C ALA A 457 9.39 0.06 10.70
N LEU A 458 10.14 -0.48 9.74
CA LEU A 458 10.49 -1.91 9.68
C LEU A 458 11.27 -2.34 10.92
N ASP A 459 12.30 -1.59 11.30
CA ASP A 459 13.13 -1.90 12.49
C ASP A 459 12.32 -1.81 13.79
N ALA A 460 11.46 -0.78 13.95
CA ALA A 460 10.64 -0.62 15.15
C ALA A 460 9.65 -1.78 15.32
N LEU A 461 8.94 -2.13 14.24
CA LEU A 461 7.98 -3.21 14.27
C LEU A 461 8.67 -4.58 14.41
N TYR A 462 9.82 -4.76 13.78
CA TYR A 462 10.66 -5.95 13.91
C TYR A 462 11.19 -6.13 15.33
N GLY A 463 11.59 -5.06 16.01
CA GLY A 463 12.05 -5.14 17.40
C GLY A 463 10.98 -5.69 18.34
N HIS A 464 9.71 -5.31 18.12
CA HIS A 464 8.58 -5.87 18.85
C HIS A 464 8.25 -7.30 18.41
N TYR A 465 8.29 -7.58 17.10
CA TYR A 465 8.12 -8.93 16.57
C TYR A 465 9.12 -9.91 17.19
N LYS A 466 10.38 -9.55 17.29
CA LYS A 466 11.42 -10.41 17.87
C LYS A 466 11.10 -10.77 19.33
N LYS A 467 10.64 -9.81 20.14
CA LYS A 467 10.18 -10.09 21.52
C LYS A 467 9.00 -11.08 21.53
N THR A 468 8.02 -10.87 20.66
CA THR A 468 6.88 -11.78 20.52
C THR A 468 7.33 -13.19 20.09
N PHE A 469 8.26 -13.27 19.16
CA PHE A 469 8.83 -14.53 18.69
C PHE A 469 9.55 -15.28 19.80
N ASP A 470 10.37 -14.59 20.61
CA ASP A 470 11.10 -15.18 21.72
C ASP A 470 10.12 -15.70 22.80
N ILE A 471 9.08 -14.93 23.13
CA ILE A 471 8.02 -15.35 24.08
C ILE A 471 7.29 -16.61 23.57
N TRP A 472 6.96 -16.68 22.27
CA TRP A 472 6.30 -17.85 21.70
C TRP A 472 7.20 -19.10 21.72
N GLN A 473 8.51 -18.93 21.49
CA GLN A 473 9.48 -20.03 21.62
C GLN A 473 9.59 -20.52 23.06
N GLU A 474 9.67 -19.60 24.04
CA GLU A 474 9.72 -19.95 25.46
C GLU A 474 8.43 -20.66 25.92
N ALA A 475 7.28 -20.25 25.40
CA ALA A 475 6.00 -20.91 25.63
C ALA A 475 5.84 -22.27 24.94
N GLY A 476 6.83 -22.69 24.12
CA GLY A 476 6.81 -23.98 23.42
C GLY A 476 5.87 -23.99 22.19
N THR A 477 5.45 -22.82 21.70
CA THR A 477 4.65 -22.72 20.49
C THR A 477 5.49 -23.11 19.27
N ARG A 478 5.07 -24.17 18.55
CA ARG A 478 5.86 -24.76 17.45
C ARG A 478 5.80 -24.01 16.13
N VAL A 479 4.86 -23.08 16.01
CA VAL A 479 4.72 -22.21 14.83
C VAL A 479 5.11 -20.78 15.19
N PRO A 480 5.83 -20.05 14.31
CA PRO A 480 6.23 -18.68 14.60
C PRO A 480 5.04 -17.71 14.46
N PRO A 481 5.08 -16.55 15.14
CA PRO A 481 4.22 -15.43 14.78
C PRO A 481 4.55 -14.96 13.36
N CYS A 482 3.56 -14.37 12.67
CA CYS A 482 3.70 -13.90 11.31
C CYS A 482 3.62 -12.37 11.23
N PHE A 483 4.50 -11.80 10.41
CA PHE A 483 4.58 -10.38 10.08
C PHE A 483 4.11 -10.17 8.64
N ILE A 484 3.20 -9.23 8.39
CA ILE A 484 2.71 -8.93 7.05
C ILE A 484 3.17 -7.55 6.62
N VAL A 485 3.66 -7.43 5.39
CA VAL A 485 3.89 -6.15 4.71
C VAL A 485 2.98 -6.06 3.49
N VAL A 486 2.16 -5.00 3.44
CA VAL A 486 1.20 -4.77 2.35
C VAL A 486 1.66 -3.59 1.52
N CYS A 487 2.01 -3.83 0.27
CA CYS A 487 2.56 -2.84 -0.66
C CYS A 487 1.53 -2.39 -1.71
N ASN A 488 1.80 -1.25 -2.35
CA ASN A 488 0.94 -0.70 -3.40
C ASN A 488 1.09 -1.41 -4.75
N ASN A 489 2.29 -1.89 -5.08
CA ASN A 489 2.60 -2.54 -6.36
C ASN A 489 3.74 -3.55 -6.23
N THR A 490 3.94 -4.34 -7.30
CA THR A 490 4.96 -5.39 -7.39
C THR A 490 6.39 -4.88 -7.26
N SER A 491 6.70 -3.68 -7.78
CA SER A 491 8.05 -3.11 -7.64
C SER A 491 8.39 -2.75 -6.19
N THR A 492 7.43 -2.19 -5.46
CA THR A 492 7.61 -1.86 -4.04
C THR A 492 7.70 -3.14 -3.19
N SER A 493 6.86 -4.14 -3.46
CA SER A 493 6.90 -5.40 -2.72
C SER A 493 8.23 -6.13 -2.92
N LYS A 494 8.74 -6.17 -4.15
CA LYS A 494 10.05 -6.77 -4.44
C LYS A 494 11.20 -6.06 -3.72
N LEU A 495 11.24 -4.72 -3.75
CA LEU A 495 12.26 -3.93 -3.03
C LEU A 495 12.26 -4.23 -1.52
N VAL A 496 11.08 -4.25 -0.92
CA VAL A 496 10.92 -4.50 0.52
C VAL A 496 11.27 -5.95 0.86
N TYR A 497 10.83 -6.90 0.03
CA TYR A 497 11.18 -8.30 0.18
C TYR A 497 12.70 -8.52 0.15
N ASP A 498 13.40 -7.97 -0.85
CA ASP A 498 14.84 -8.08 -0.99
C ASP A 498 15.59 -7.46 0.20
N TYR A 499 15.12 -6.31 0.69
CA TYR A 499 15.67 -5.66 1.88
C TYR A 499 15.53 -6.54 3.14
N ILE A 500 14.38 -7.19 3.30
CA ILE A 500 14.06 -8.02 4.48
C ILE A 500 14.77 -9.38 4.40
N SER A 501 14.64 -10.09 3.28
CA SER A 501 15.04 -11.49 3.14
C SER A 501 16.49 -11.70 2.67
N GLY A 502 17.05 -10.71 1.96
CA GLY A 502 18.34 -10.79 1.27
C GLY A 502 18.19 -10.99 -0.23
N PHE A 503 19.18 -10.56 -0.99
CA PHE A 503 19.20 -10.63 -2.45
C PHE A 503 20.63 -10.73 -2.99
N PHE A 504 20.74 -11.23 -4.23
CA PHE A 504 22.00 -11.27 -4.94
C PHE A 504 22.21 -9.99 -5.75
N ARG A 505 23.30 -9.29 -5.45
CA ARG A 505 23.73 -8.11 -6.19
C ARG A 505 24.78 -8.51 -7.22
N THR A 506 24.56 -8.11 -8.47
CA THR A 506 25.56 -8.25 -9.52
C THR A 506 26.43 -7.01 -9.54
N ASN A 507 27.74 -7.15 -9.28
CA ASN A 507 28.71 -6.08 -9.36
C ASN A 507 29.04 -5.73 -10.81
N GLU A 508 29.69 -4.58 -11.05
CA GLU A 508 30.11 -4.14 -12.40
C GLU A 508 31.07 -5.11 -13.09
N ASP A 509 31.78 -5.94 -12.35
CA ASP A 509 32.71 -6.98 -12.84
C ASP A 509 31.99 -8.30 -13.19
N GLY A 510 30.67 -8.37 -13.08
CA GLY A 510 29.84 -9.55 -13.33
C GLY A 510 29.84 -10.57 -12.20
N THR A 511 30.52 -10.29 -11.07
CA THR A 511 30.45 -11.16 -9.89
C THR A 511 29.15 -10.94 -9.13
N THR A 512 28.55 -12.02 -8.66
CA THR A 512 27.34 -11.98 -7.81
C THR A 512 27.74 -12.08 -6.33
N GLN A 513 27.31 -11.13 -5.53
CA GLN A 513 27.50 -11.11 -4.09
C GLN A 513 26.16 -11.12 -3.38
N LEU A 514 26.03 -11.95 -2.35
CA LEU A 514 24.83 -11.93 -1.49
C LEU A 514 24.88 -10.72 -0.57
N GLU A 515 23.85 -9.88 -0.67
CA GLU A 515 23.50 -8.89 0.34
C GLU A 515 22.44 -9.52 1.25
N ASN A 516 22.85 -9.94 2.44
CA ASN A 516 21.95 -10.62 3.36
C ASN A 516 20.91 -9.64 3.92
N GLY A 517 19.69 -10.18 4.19
CA GLY A 517 18.57 -9.38 4.69
C GLY A 517 18.91 -8.64 5.99
N ARG A 518 18.33 -7.45 6.16
CA ARG A 518 18.57 -6.60 7.33
C ARG A 518 17.94 -7.14 8.61
N LEU A 519 16.81 -7.86 8.50
CA LEU A 519 16.04 -8.36 9.64
C LEU A 519 16.33 -9.85 9.84
N GLU A 520 17.14 -10.19 10.84
CA GLU A 520 17.72 -11.52 11.05
C GLU A 520 16.70 -12.68 11.08
N CYS A 521 15.57 -12.50 11.79
CA CYS A 521 14.52 -13.54 11.88
C CYS A 521 13.86 -13.85 10.54
N PHE A 522 13.93 -12.92 9.58
CA PHE A 522 13.26 -12.98 8.29
C PHE A 522 14.17 -13.32 7.12
N ARG A 523 15.47 -13.48 7.35
CA ARG A 523 16.42 -13.84 6.29
C ARG A 523 16.06 -15.18 5.68
N ASN A 524 16.20 -15.27 4.35
CA ASN A 524 16.06 -16.52 3.62
C ASN A 524 17.41 -17.23 3.39
N PHE A 525 18.52 -16.60 3.79
CA PHE A 525 19.87 -17.12 3.64
C PHE A 525 20.60 -17.16 4.98
N ASP A 526 21.46 -18.17 5.15
CA ASP A 526 22.36 -18.26 6.30
C ASP A 526 23.54 -17.26 6.18
N GLU A 527 24.44 -17.27 7.16
CA GLU A 527 25.65 -16.42 7.15
C GLU A 527 26.67 -16.78 6.04
N HIS A 528 26.53 -17.97 5.46
CA HIS A 528 27.38 -18.47 4.39
C HIS A 528 26.79 -18.26 2.99
N GLY A 529 25.57 -17.71 2.93
CA GLY A 529 24.87 -17.46 1.67
C GLY A 529 24.09 -18.64 1.13
N ASN A 530 23.91 -19.70 1.92
CA ASN A 530 23.05 -20.81 1.53
C ASN A 530 21.58 -20.49 1.85
N PRO A 531 20.63 -20.79 0.97
CA PRO A 531 19.22 -20.63 1.27
C PRO A 531 18.81 -21.60 2.41
N PHE A 532 17.91 -21.13 3.29
CA PHE A 532 17.33 -22.02 4.29
C PHE A 532 16.43 -23.09 3.62
N PRO A 533 16.34 -24.28 4.20
CA PRO A 533 15.49 -25.37 3.69
C PRO A 533 14.03 -24.95 3.47
N GLN A 534 13.50 -24.20 4.42
CA GLN A 534 12.18 -23.56 4.32
C GLN A 534 12.35 -22.06 4.35
N PRO A 535 11.73 -21.30 3.41
CA PRO A 535 11.82 -19.84 3.43
C PRO A 535 11.15 -19.29 4.67
N ARG A 536 11.74 -18.26 5.27
CA ARG A 536 11.17 -17.53 6.41
C ARG A 536 10.34 -16.35 5.97
N THR A 537 10.69 -15.78 4.81
CA THR A 537 9.96 -14.66 4.18
C THR A 537 9.46 -15.08 2.80
N LEU A 538 8.20 -14.81 2.54
CA LEU A 538 7.53 -15.11 1.29
C LEU A 538 7.12 -13.80 0.59
N LEU A 539 7.37 -13.71 -0.71
CA LEU A 539 6.82 -12.67 -1.57
C LEU A 539 5.57 -13.22 -2.27
N ILE A 540 4.50 -12.43 -2.29
CA ILE A 540 3.24 -12.79 -2.93
C ILE A 540 2.84 -11.68 -3.89
N ASP A 541 3.00 -11.90 -5.18
CA ASP A 541 2.45 -11.07 -6.22
C ASP A 541 1.69 -11.90 -7.28
N SER A 542 1.03 -11.22 -8.23
CA SER A 542 0.21 -11.93 -9.23
C SER A 542 1.04 -12.75 -10.22
N GLU A 543 2.21 -12.25 -10.60
CA GLU A 543 3.08 -12.93 -11.56
C GLU A 543 3.70 -14.18 -10.92
N GLU A 544 4.13 -14.08 -9.67
CA GLU A 544 4.71 -15.21 -8.92
C GLU A 544 3.68 -16.28 -8.57
N LEU A 545 2.43 -15.89 -8.29
CA LEU A 545 1.32 -16.83 -8.12
C LEU A 545 0.97 -17.60 -9.41
N GLU A 546 1.17 -16.97 -10.56
CA GLU A 546 0.92 -17.61 -11.86
C GLU A 546 2.10 -18.47 -12.32
N SER A 547 3.34 -18.05 -12.07
CA SER A 547 4.56 -18.75 -12.50
C SER A 547 5.08 -19.79 -11.49
N GLY A 548 4.80 -19.60 -10.19
CA GLY A 548 5.38 -20.41 -9.10
C GLY A 548 6.84 -20.07 -8.76
N GLU A 549 7.36 -18.95 -9.31
CA GLU A 549 8.79 -18.57 -9.16
C GLU A 549 9.16 -18.09 -7.75
N ALA A 550 8.18 -17.81 -6.90
CA ALA A 550 8.43 -17.39 -5.51
C ALA A 550 9.06 -18.48 -4.62
N LEU A 551 9.10 -19.71 -5.07
CA LEU A 551 9.72 -20.81 -4.33
C LEU A 551 11.12 -21.10 -4.88
N ASP A 552 12.12 -21.20 -3.98
CA ASP A 552 13.47 -21.64 -4.36
C ASP A 552 13.43 -23.03 -5.01
N PRO A 553 14.14 -23.27 -6.13
CA PRO A 553 14.18 -24.59 -6.78
C PRO A 553 14.56 -25.75 -5.86
N LYS A 554 15.33 -25.48 -4.80
CA LYS A 554 15.71 -26.47 -3.79
C LYS A 554 14.60 -26.75 -2.77
N PHE A 555 13.51 -25.98 -2.77
CA PHE A 555 12.41 -26.16 -1.81
C PHE A 555 11.85 -27.59 -1.87
N ARG A 556 11.72 -28.18 -3.07
CA ARG A 556 11.24 -29.56 -3.24
C ARG A 556 12.17 -30.60 -2.58
N GLU A 557 13.48 -30.34 -2.56
CA GLU A 557 14.46 -31.25 -1.97
C GLU A 557 14.40 -31.24 -0.43
N PHE A 558 14.09 -30.09 0.14
CA PHE A 558 14.08 -29.91 1.60
C PHE A 558 12.71 -30.17 2.24
N ALA A 559 11.63 -29.97 1.50
CA ALA A 559 10.27 -30.14 2.00
C ALA A 559 9.64 -31.49 1.60
N VAL A 560 10.46 -32.53 1.41
CA VAL A 560 9.99 -33.85 0.89
C VAL A 560 8.88 -34.43 1.78
N ASP A 561 9.05 -34.40 3.10
CA ASP A 561 8.07 -34.99 4.03
C ASP A 561 6.75 -34.22 4.03
N GLU A 562 6.79 -32.90 3.96
CA GLU A 562 5.61 -32.03 3.90
C GLU A 562 4.90 -32.17 2.55
N ILE A 563 5.66 -32.28 1.45
CA ILE A 563 5.11 -32.51 0.11
C ILE A 563 4.45 -33.88 0.03
N GLU A 564 5.05 -34.93 0.63
CA GLU A 564 4.43 -36.25 0.69
C GLU A 564 3.17 -36.28 1.57
N ARG A 565 3.11 -35.46 2.63
CA ARG A 565 1.87 -35.26 3.40
C ARG A 565 0.82 -34.56 2.56
N PHE A 566 1.18 -33.49 1.85
CA PHE A 566 0.28 -32.77 0.97
C PHE A 566 -0.24 -33.66 -0.18
N ARG A 567 0.63 -34.50 -0.75
CA ARG A 567 0.26 -35.49 -1.75
C ARG A 567 -0.80 -36.47 -1.23
N ARG A 568 -0.61 -36.99 -0.01
CA ARG A 568 -1.58 -37.86 0.64
C ARG A 568 -2.90 -37.14 0.92
N ASP A 569 -2.83 -35.89 1.39
CA ASP A 569 -4.02 -35.05 1.62
C ASP A 569 -4.82 -34.84 0.31
N ILE A 570 -4.14 -34.63 -0.83
CA ILE A 570 -4.81 -34.54 -2.15
C ILE A 570 -5.48 -35.87 -2.50
N LEU A 571 -4.77 -36.98 -2.35
CA LEU A 571 -5.31 -38.30 -2.70
C LEU A 571 -6.53 -38.68 -1.84
N GLU A 572 -6.49 -38.42 -0.55
CA GLU A 572 -7.60 -38.67 0.37
C GLU A 572 -8.82 -37.80 0.04
N ARG A 573 -8.61 -36.53 -0.39
CA ARG A 573 -9.66 -35.58 -0.72
C ARG A 573 -10.32 -35.83 -2.07
N THR A 574 -9.50 -36.05 -3.10
CA THR A 574 -9.97 -36.10 -4.50
C THR A 574 -10.15 -37.51 -5.03
N GLY A 575 -9.45 -38.51 -4.45
CA GLY A 575 -9.32 -39.83 -5.02
C GLY A 575 -8.54 -39.87 -6.35
N ASP A 576 -8.04 -38.71 -6.80
CA ASP A 576 -7.35 -38.55 -8.08
C ASP A 576 -5.83 -38.68 -7.89
N ARG A 577 -5.33 -39.86 -8.23
CA ARG A 577 -3.90 -40.20 -8.16
C ARG A 577 -3.07 -39.35 -9.14
N GLN A 578 -3.64 -39.03 -10.30
CA GLN A 578 -2.93 -38.25 -11.31
C GLN A 578 -2.70 -36.80 -10.87
N GLN A 579 -3.67 -36.21 -10.20
CA GLN A 579 -3.54 -34.88 -9.59
C GLN A 579 -2.54 -34.88 -8.43
N ALA A 580 -2.56 -35.92 -7.59
CA ALA A 580 -1.62 -36.08 -6.49
C ALA A 580 -0.16 -36.29 -6.96
N ASP A 581 0.03 -36.95 -8.13
CA ASP A 581 1.37 -37.20 -8.68
C ASP A 581 1.96 -36.03 -9.46
N ASN A 582 1.11 -35.10 -9.97
CA ASN A 582 1.50 -33.95 -10.80
C ASN A 582 1.38 -32.60 -10.09
N ILE A 583 1.84 -32.51 -8.83
CA ILE A 583 1.85 -31.26 -8.06
C ILE A 583 2.80 -30.24 -8.71
N THR A 584 2.25 -29.10 -9.12
CA THR A 584 3.02 -27.98 -9.70
C THR A 584 3.62 -27.08 -8.62
N ASP A 585 4.59 -26.22 -8.98
CA ASP A 585 5.14 -25.21 -8.06
C ASP A 585 4.08 -24.18 -7.65
N GLN A 586 3.10 -23.89 -8.50
CA GLN A 586 1.93 -23.10 -8.17
C GLN A 586 1.08 -23.76 -7.07
N ASP A 587 0.86 -25.07 -7.14
CA ASP A 587 0.11 -25.79 -6.12
C ASP A 587 0.85 -25.78 -4.79
N LEU A 588 2.18 -25.94 -4.83
CA LEU A 588 3.04 -25.83 -3.65
C LEU A 588 3.00 -24.43 -3.04
N LEU A 589 3.12 -23.37 -3.84
CA LEU A 589 3.06 -21.99 -3.37
C LEU A 589 1.70 -21.69 -2.72
N ARG A 590 0.60 -22.13 -3.33
CA ARG A 590 -0.75 -22.00 -2.75
C ARG A 590 -0.88 -22.74 -1.43
N GLU A 591 -0.34 -23.95 -1.35
CA GLU A 591 -0.36 -24.73 -0.11
C GLU A 591 0.48 -24.08 0.98
N VAL A 592 1.67 -23.57 0.66
CA VAL A 592 2.48 -22.77 1.59
C VAL A 592 1.66 -21.62 2.15
N MET A 593 1.00 -20.85 1.27
CA MET A 593 0.16 -19.71 1.68
C MET A 593 -1.01 -20.13 2.57
N ASN A 594 -1.71 -21.20 2.23
CA ASN A 594 -2.89 -21.68 2.97
C ASN A 594 -2.53 -22.35 4.30
N THR A 595 -1.27 -22.67 4.50
CA THR A 595 -0.78 -23.39 5.67
C THR A 595 0.17 -22.58 6.55
N VAL A 596 0.30 -21.27 6.30
CA VAL A 596 1.03 -20.36 7.21
C VAL A 596 0.47 -20.46 8.62
N GLY A 597 1.34 -20.70 9.60
CA GLY A 597 0.97 -20.88 10.99
C GLY A 597 0.35 -22.23 11.35
N LYS A 598 0.40 -23.24 10.45
CA LYS A 598 -0.07 -24.60 10.73
C LYS A 598 1.13 -25.54 10.94
N GLU A 599 1.19 -26.17 12.10
CA GLU A 599 2.28 -27.09 12.45
C GLU A 599 2.37 -28.27 11.50
N GLY A 600 3.59 -28.60 11.06
CA GLY A 600 3.88 -29.75 10.20
C GLY A 600 3.36 -29.64 8.78
N LYS A 601 2.94 -28.46 8.33
CA LYS A 601 2.54 -28.13 6.95
C LYS A 601 3.60 -27.27 6.28
N LEU A 602 3.55 -27.17 4.95
CA LEU A 602 4.53 -26.47 4.10
C LEU A 602 4.78 -25.01 4.50
N GLY A 603 3.74 -24.27 4.93
CA GLY A 603 3.83 -22.87 5.37
C GLY A 603 4.10 -22.70 6.86
N GLY A 604 4.31 -23.77 7.62
CA GLY A 604 4.39 -23.72 9.08
C GLY A 604 5.54 -22.89 9.65
N GLN A 605 6.61 -22.66 8.89
CA GLN A 605 7.80 -21.89 9.32
C GLN A 605 7.87 -20.46 8.76
N ILE A 606 6.87 -20.02 7.99
CA ILE A 606 6.81 -18.67 7.46
C ILE A 606 6.67 -17.66 8.61
N ARG A 607 7.55 -16.66 8.63
CA ARG A 607 7.62 -15.61 9.63
C ARG A 607 7.22 -14.23 9.09
N CYS A 608 7.47 -14.00 7.80
CA CYS A 608 7.13 -12.74 7.15
C CYS A 608 6.49 -13.00 5.78
N VAL A 609 5.47 -12.20 5.43
CA VAL A 609 4.84 -12.21 4.12
C VAL A 609 4.81 -10.79 3.58
N VAL A 610 5.43 -10.59 2.43
CA VAL A 610 5.36 -9.33 1.68
C VAL A 610 4.41 -9.52 0.51
N SER A 611 3.40 -8.68 0.39
CA SER A 611 2.39 -8.85 -0.65
C SER A 611 1.88 -7.53 -1.24
N VAL A 612 1.34 -7.61 -2.45
CA VAL A 612 0.49 -6.56 -3.03
C VAL A 612 -0.95 -6.74 -2.53
N SER A 613 -1.65 -5.66 -2.23
CA SER A 613 -2.88 -5.63 -1.42
C SER A 613 -4.02 -6.57 -1.85
N MET A 614 -4.19 -6.85 -3.14
CA MET A 614 -5.31 -7.67 -3.62
C MET A 614 -5.09 -9.18 -3.42
N LEU A 615 -3.84 -9.63 -3.33
CA LEU A 615 -3.50 -11.07 -3.30
C LEU A 615 -3.69 -11.71 -1.93
N THR A 616 -3.83 -10.90 -0.89
CA THR A 616 -4.08 -11.40 0.47
C THR A 616 -5.56 -11.66 0.76
N GLU A 617 -6.48 -11.36 -0.17
CA GLU A 617 -7.89 -11.70 0.01
C GLU A 617 -8.08 -13.22 0.15
N GLY A 618 -8.81 -13.60 1.20
CA GLY A 618 -9.03 -14.99 1.52
C GLY A 618 -7.93 -15.70 2.30
N TRP A 619 -6.77 -15.07 2.53
CA TRP A 619 -5.72 -15.64 3.36
C TRP A 619 -6.15 -15.74 4.83
N ASP A 620 -5.90 -16.90 5.46
CA ASP A 620 -6.47 -17.29 6.75
C ASP A 620 -5.38 -17.75 7.76
N ALA A 621 -4.41 -16.86 8.02
CA ALA A 621 -3.40 -17.14 9.03
C ALA A 621 -3.80 -16.52 10.37
N ASN A 622 -3.92 -17.36 11.41
CA ASN A 622 -4.24 -16.93 12.78
C ASN A 622 -3.00 -16.50 13.58
N THR A 623 -1.80 -16.80 13.07
CA THR A 623 -0.52 -16.45 13.70
C THR A 623 -0.06 -15.03 13.40
N VAL A 624 -0.79 -14.24 12.61
CA VAL A 624 -0.43 -12.86 12.29
C VAL A 624 -0.52 -11.99 13.53
N THR A 625 0.58 -11.30 13.85
CA THR A 625 0.71 -10.42 15.00
C THR A 625 1.13 -9.00 14.64
N HIS A 626 1.73 -8.80 13.45
CA HIS A 626 2.27 -7.52 13.01
C HIS A 626 1.88 -7.24 11.56
N VAL A 627 1.48 -5.99 11.28
CA VAL A 627 1.13 -5.54 9.93
C VAL A 627 1.77 -4.18 9.63
N LEU A 628 2.42 -4.07 8.48
CA LEU A 628 2.95 -2.81 7.95
C LEU A 628 2.28 -2.48 6.62
N GLY A 629 1.65 -1.31 6.52
CA GLY A 629 1.05 -0.78 5.29
C GLY A 629 2.01 0.17 4.56
N ILE A 630 2.36 -0.17 3.31
CA ILE A 630 3.21 0.63 2.42
C ILE A 630 2.41 0.94 1.15
N ARG A 631 1.28 1.61 1.31
CA ARG A 631 0.42 2.05 0.22
C ARG A 631 -0.48 3.21 0.62
N ALA A 632 -1.10 3.86 -0.36
CA ALA A 632 -2.17 4.81 -0.09
C ALA A 632 -3.43 4.07 0.42
N PHE A 633 -4.00 4.55 1.51
CA PHE A 633 -5.28 4.12 2.03
C PHE A 633 -6.28 5.25 1.84
N GLY A 634 -7.12 5.15 0.82
CA GLY A 634 -8.10 6.19 0.46
C GLY A 634 -9.39 6.12 1.26
N THR A 635 -9.71 4.97 1.86
CA THR A 635 -10.95 4.73 2.57
C THR A 635 -10.74 3.88 3.80
N GLN A 636 -11.62 4.05 4.79
CA GLN A 636 -11.71 3.20 5.98
C GLN A 636 -11.93 1.73 5.60
N LEU A 637 -12.71 1.49 4.55
CA LEU A 637 -12.97 0.18 3.98
C LEU A 637 -11.69 -0.61 3.69
N LEU A 638 -10.75 0.02 2.96
CA LEU A 638 -9.48 -0.59 2.61
C LEU A 638 -8.62 -0.87 3.85
N CYS A 639 -8.67 0.04 4.84
CA CYS A 639 -7.99 -0.17 6.11
C CYS A 639 -8.55 -1.41 6.84
N GLU A 640 -9.88 -1.53 6.94
CA GLU A 640 -10.52 -2.69 7.58
C GLU A 640 -10.21 -4.01 6.88
N GLN A 641 -10.17 -4.01 5.55
CA GLN A 641 -9.84 -5.20 4.77
C GLN A 641 -8.42 -5.68 5.05
N VAL A 642 -7.46 -4.77 5.14
CA VAL A 642 -6.05 -5.13 5.38
C VAL A 642 -5.83 -5.51 6.84
N ILE A 643 -6.32 -4.70 7.78
CA ILE A 643 -6.18 -4.97 9.23
C ILE A 643 -6.91 -6.27 9.60
N GLY A 644 -8.11 -6.49 9.07
CA GLY A 644 -8.92 -7.66 9.37
C GLY A 644 -8.22 -9.00 9.16
N ARG A 645 -7.15 -9.04 8.35
CA ARG A 645 -6.34 -10.25 8.15
C ARG A 645 -5.45 -10.57 9.34
N ALA A 646 -5.01 -9.55 10.06
CA ALA A 646 -4.22 -9.71 11.28
C ALA A 646 -5.08 -10.02 12.51
N LEU A 647 -6.39 -9.83 12.41
CA LEU A 647 -7.27 -9.88 13.57
C LEU A 647 -7.79 -11.28 13.92
N ARG A 648 -7.39 -12.34 13.22
CA ARG A 648 -7.81 -13.70 13.54
C ARG A 648 -7.10 -14.22 14.77
N ARG A 649 -7.88 -14.77 15.67
CA ARG A 649 -7.39 -15.28 16.96
C ARG A 649 -6.59 -16.56 16.80
N LEU A 650 -5.62 -16.73 17.70
CA LEU A 650 -4.87 -17.96 17.84
C LEU A 650 -5.67 -18.99 18.66
N SER A 651 -6.28 -18.56 19.77
CA SER A 651 -7.06 -19.42 20.68
C SER A 651 -8.51 -18.96 20.81
N TYR A 652 -9.41 -19.91 20.94
CA TYR A 652 -10.84 -19.75 21.22
C TYR A 652 -11.20 -20.32 22.60
N ASP A 653 -10.23 -20.39 23.51
CA ASP A 653 -10.45 -20.82 24.88
C ASP A 653 -11.09 -19.71 25.71
N LEU A 654 -12.12 -20.05 26.48
CA LEU A 654 -12.79 -19.13 27.39
C LEU A 654 -12.06 -19.06 28.72
N ASN A 655 -11.99 -17.86 29.28
CA ASN A 655 -11.54 -17.64 30.64
C ASN A 655 -12.64 -17.95 31.68
N GLU A 656 -12.35 -17.73 32.97
CA GLU A 656 -13.28 -17.97 34.09
C GLU A 656 -14.57 -17.12 33.99
N GLU A 657 -14.55 -16.00 33.28
CA GLU A 657 -15.67 -15.11 33.07
C GLU A 657 -16.52 -15.46 31.82
N ASN A 658 -16.22 -16.57 31.15
CA ASN A 658 -16.82 -16.97 29.86
C ASN A 658 -16.55 -15.98 28.72
N LEU A 659 -15.44 -15.24 28.80
CA LEU A 659 -14.95 -14.34 27.76
C LEU A 659 -13.70 -14.94 27.12
N PHE A 660 -13.36 -14.51 25.92
CA PHE A 660 -12.07 -14.84 25.32
C PHE A 660 -10.94 -14.03 25.98
N ASN A 661 -9.75 -14.62 26.04
CA ASN A 661 -8.56 -13.87 26.45
C ASN A 661 -8.21 -12.81 25.41
N VAL A 662 -7.64 -11.69 25.83
CA VAL A 662 -7.25 -10.61 24.91
C VAL A 662 -6.04 -11.04 24.09
N GLU A 663 -6.10 -10.85 22.78
CA GLU A 663 -4.99 -10.99 21.86
C GLU A 663 -4.82 -9.69 21.06
N TYR A 664 -3.58 -9.32 20.72
CA TYR A 664 -3.27 -8.06 20.03
C TYR A 664 -2.66 -8.29 18.65
N ALA A 665 -2.83 -7.29 17.77
CA ALA A 665 -2.11 -7.16 16.52
C ALA A 665 -1.57 -5.73 16.36
N ASP A 666 -0.27 -5.58 16.13
CA ASP A 666 0.36 -4.27 15.96
C ASP A 666 0.36 -3.85 14.49
N VAL A 667 -0.16 -2.64 14.24
CA VAL A 667 -0.42 -2.13 12.90
C VAL A 667 0.29 -0.79 12.71
N LEU A 668 1.14 -0.69 11.69
CA LEU A 668 1.80 0.54 11.27
C LEU A 668 1.46 0.87 9.81
N GLY A 669 1.51 2.15 9.45
CA GLY A 669 1.34 2.61 8.07
C GLY A 669 -0.09 2.55 7.52
N ILE A 670 -1.06 2.24 8.37
CA ILE A 670 -2.47 2.16 8.02
C ILE A 670 -3.24 3.18 8.88
N PRO A 671 -3.79 4.24 8.27
CA PRO A 671 -4.50 5.32 8.98
C PRO A 671 -5.91 4.87 9.38
N PHE A 672 -5.99 3.85 10.22
CA PHE A 672 -7.25 3.30 10.68
C PHE A 672 -7.85 4.15 11.80
N ASP A 673 -9.12 4.53 11.64
CA ASP A 673 -9.93 5.18 12.66
C ASP A 673 -11.11 4.29 13.03
N PHE A 674 -11.37 4.17 14.33
CA PHE A 674 -12.47 3.36 14.83
C PHE A 674 -13.84 4.03 14.63
N ALA A 675 -13.85 5.37 14.50
CA ALA A 675 -15.01 6.14 14.07
C ALA A 675 -14.57 7.37 13.26
N ALA A 676 -15.07 7.51 12.03
CA ALA A 676 -14.80 8.67 11.18
C ALA A 676 -16.11 9.39 10.85
N LYS A 677 -16.13 10.75 11.04
CA LYS A 677 -17.26 11.58 10.62
C LYS A 677 -17.10 11.98 9.15
N PRO A 678 -18.18 12.08 8.36
CA PRO A 678 -18.10 12.48 6.96
C PRO A 678 -17.64 13.92 6.82
N VAL A 679 -16.64 14.16 5.97
CA VAL A 679 -16.25 15.50 5.52
C VAL A 679 -16.59 15.58 4.04
N ILE A 680 -17.64 16.34 3.71
CA ILE A 680 -18.04 16.62 2.33
C ILE A 680 -17.25 17.84 1.88
N ALA A 681 -16.34 17.68 0.92
CA ALA A 681 -15.70 18.78 0.24
C ALA A 681 -16.53 19.20 -0.99
N PRO A 682 -16.81 20.50 -1.21
CA PRO A 682 -17.48 20.96 -2.42
C PRO A 682 -16.59 20.74 -3.66
N PRO A 683 -17.16 20.44 -4.82
CA PRO A 683 -16.41 20.27 -6.06
C PRO A 683 -15.74 21.59 -6.46
N GLN A 684 -14.42 21.57 -6.68
CA GLN A 684 -13.70 22.70 -7.28
C GLN A 684 -13.68 22.53 -8.80
N PRO A 685 -13.83 23.64 -9.58
CA PRO A 685 -13.75 23.56 -11.02
C PRO A 685 -12.35 23.12 -11.47
N PRO A 686 -12.21 22.38 -12.59
CA PRO A 686 -10.93 21.87 -13.07
C PRO A 686 -10.01 23.05 -13.41
N ARG A 687 -8.78 23.02 -12.86
CA ARG A 687 -7.74 23.99 -13.20
C ARG A 687 -7.19 23.66 -14.58
N GLN A 688 -7.15 24.65 -15.47
CA GLN A 688 -6.49 24.50 -16.76
C GLN A 688 -4.99 24.22 -16.54
N THR A 689 -4.50 23.14 -17.10
CA THR A 689 -3.09 22.76 -17.06
C THR A 689 -2.45 22.93 -18.41
N ILE A 690 -1.16 23.29 -18.44
CA ILE A 690 -0.33 23.32 -19.63
C ILE A 690 0.81 22.32 -19.50
N GLN A 691 1.25 21.81 -20.66
CA GLN A 691 2.44 20.98 -20.73
C GLN A 691 3.65 21.85 -21.02
N VAL A 692 4.64 21.79 -20.13
CA VAL A 692 5.97 22.39 -20.29
C VAL A 692 6.92 21.30 -20.74
N LYS A 693 7.53 21.49 -21.90
CA LYS A 693 8.42 20.48 -22.51
C LYS A 693 9.48 21.08 -23.39
N ALA A 694 10.58 20.36 -23.57
CA ALA A 694 11.53 20.63 -24.61
C ALA A 694 10.89 20.47 -25.99
N VAL A 695 11.11 21.44 -26.91
CA VAL A 695 10.61 21.41 -28.27
C VAL A 695 11.65 20.72 -29.15
N ARG A 696 11.32 19.49 -29.53
CA ARG A 696 12.24 18.62 -30.28
C ARG A 696 11.55 18.11 -31.55
N PRO A 697 12.30 17.97 -32.67
CA PRO A 697 13.75 18.25 -32.85
C PRO A 697 14.07 19.73 -33.17
N GLU A 698 13.06 20.60 -33.31
CA GLU A 698 13.19 21.95 -33.90
C GLU A 698 14.17 22.86 -33.12
N ARG A 699 14.32 22.64 -31.82
CA ARG A 699 15.15 23.47 -30.93
C ARG A 699 16.30 22.69 -30.27
N ASP A 700 16.72 21.55 -30.83
CA ASP A 700 17.81 20.73 -30.25
C ASP A 700 19.17 21.46 -30.24
N LEU A 701 19.39 22.42 -31.12
CA LEU A 701 20.59 23.28 -31.10
C LEU A 701 20.66 24.23 -29.90
N LEU A 702 19.57 24.39 -29.16
CA LEU A 702 19.48 25.21 -27.94
C LEU A 702 19.57 24.36 -26.65
N GLU A 703 19.94 23.10 -26.78
CA GLU A 703 20.10 22.22 -25.62
C GLU A 703 21.19 22.70 -24.68
N ILE A 704 20.90 22.77 -23.39
CA ILE A 704 21.85 23.08 -22.33
C ILE A 704 22.07 21.83 -21.49
N SER A 705 23.29 21.35 -21.45
CA SER A 705 23.70 20.27 -20.55
C SER A 705 24.50 20.82 -19.38
N PHE A 706 24.38 20.17 -18.22
CA PHE A 706 24.99 20.63 -16.98
C PHE A 706 25.37 19.45 -16.06
N PRO A 707 26.40 19.63 -15.18
CA PRO A 707 26.78 18.60 -14.22
C PRO A 707 25.76 18.50 -13.08
N ARG A 708 25.45 17.27 -12.66
CA ARG A 708 24.72 17.01 -11.42
C ARG A 708 25.72 16.80 -10.28
N VAL A 709 25.90 17.85 -9.49
CA VAL A 709 26.86 17.89 -8.41
C VAL A 709 26.23 17.47 -7.11
N THR A 710 26.84 16.50 -6.41
CA THR A 710 26.38 16.00 -5.10
C THR A 710 27.26 16.47 -3.94
N GLY A 711 28.39 17.11 -4.24
CA GLY A 711 29.31 17.65 -3.23
C GLY A 711 30.64 18.06 -3.80
N TYR A 712 31.58 18.41 -2.93
CA TYR A 712 32.90 18.89 -3.27
C TYR A 712 33.94 18.13 -2.50
N ARG A 713 35.13 17.93 -3.11
CA ARG A 713 36.31 17.40 -2.45
C ARG A 713 37.56 18.08 -2.99
N VAL A 714 38.66 17.96 -2.25
CA VAL A 714 39.99 18.35 -2.71
C VAL A 714 40.68 17.18 -3.39
N GLU A 715 41.32 17.40 -4.53
CA GLU A 715 42.09 16.37 -5.21
C GLU A 715 43.51 16.31 -4.58
N LEU A 716 43.82 15.21 -3.91
CA LEU A 716 45.12 15.03 -3.25
C LEU A 716 45.92 13.97 -4.00
N PRO A 717 47.07 14.32 -4.55
CA PRO A 717 48.07 13.35 -4.92
C PRO A 717 48.76 12.82 -3.65
N ASP A 718 48.82 11.51 -3.45
CA ASP A 718 49.67 10.71 -2.51
C ASP A 718 49.92 11.22 -1.07
N GLN A 719 49.23 12.25 -0.58
CA GLN A 719 49.46 12.85 0.72
C GLN A 719 48.53 12.27 1.81
N ARG A 720 49.01 12.40 3.08
CA ARG A 720 48.27 11.98 4.26
C ARG A 720 47.00 12.82 4.45
N LEU A 721 45.83 12.18 4.45
CA LEU A 721 44.56 12.83 4.72
C LEU A 721 44.51 13.34 6.16
N THR A 722 44.13 14.60 6.32
CA THR A 722 43.82 15.24 7.61
C THR A 722 42.42 15.81 7.56
N ALA A 723 41.74 15.85 8.69
CA ALA A 723 40.45 16.48 8.80
C ALA A 723 40.46 17.50 9.93
N THR A 724 39.76 18.60 9.76
CA THR A 724 39.53 19.60 10.80
C THR A 724 38.03 19.63 11.10
N PHE A 725 37.67 19.11 12.28
CA PHE A 725 36.27 19.10 12.72
C PHE A 725 35.95 20.43 13.40
N THR A 726 34.88 21.07 12.94
CA THR A 726 34.28 22.29 13.47
C THR A 726 32.87 22.01 13.99
N ASP A 727 32.21 23.03 14.50
CA ASP A 727 30.80 22.90 14.89
C ASP A 727 29.90 22.44 13.71
N ASP A 728 30.29 22.79 12.48
CA ASP A 728 29.61 22.31 11.26
C ASP A 728 29.78 20.81 10.99
N SER A 729 30.80 20.20 11.57
CA SER A 729 31.03 18.76 11.45
C SER A 729 30.16 17.95 12.40
N VAL A 730 29.55 18.60 13.41
CA VAL A 730 28.67 17.96 14.39
C VAL A 730 27.35 17.58 13.72
N PHE A 731 26.94 16.37 13.95
CA PHE A 731 25.67 15.85 13.47
C PHE A 731 24.80 15.42 14.63
N ASP A 732 23.73 16.19 14.86
CA ASP A 732 22.69 15.83 15.80
C ASP A 732 21.73 14.87 15.11
N LEU A 733 21.83 13.60 15.43
CA LEU A 733 20.91 12.57 14.95
C LEU A 733 19.67 12.59 15.82
N THR A 734 18.53 12.99 15.24
CA THR A 734 17.25 13.14 15.89
C THR A 734 16.17 12.31 15.22
N PRO A 735 15.02 12.08 15.85
CA PRO A 735 13.90 11.35 15.23
C PRO A 735 13.37 11.97 13.94
N GLU A 736 13.54 13.28 13.73
CA GLU A 736 13.19 13.94 12.46
C GLU A 736 14.02 13.41 11.27
N TRP A 737 15.25 13.01 11.51
CA TRP A 737 16.12 12.38 10.51
C TRP A 737 15.80 10.93 10.25
N THR A 738 15.58 10.16 11.31
CA THR A 738 15.44 8.69 11.26
C THR A 738 13.99 8.24 11.08
N GLY A 739 13.02 9.13 11.28
CA GLY A 739 11.68 8.74 11.67
C GLY A 739 11.61 8.38 13.16
N PRO A 740 10.42 8.17 13.73
CA PRO A 740 10.25 7.90 15.16
C PRO A 740 11.07 6.70 15.63
N SER A 741 11.95 6.92 16.59
CA SER A 741 12.70 5.84 17.27
C SER A 741 11.90 5.20 18.40
N ILE A 742 10.87 5.88 18.87
CA ILE A 742 9.87 5.40 19.82
C ILE A 742 8.49 5.79 19.27
N THR A 743 7.62 4.81 19.14
CA THR A 743 6.21 5.00 18.75
C THR A 743 5.33 4.24 19.71
N GLN A 744 4.37 4.93 20.31
CA GLN A 744 3.37 4.32 21.16
C GLN A 744 2.22 3.81 20.29
N ASN A 745 2.01 2.50 20.31
CA ASN A 745 0.85 1.85 19.73
C ASN A 745 -0.18 1.57 20.81
N ALA A 746 -1.41 1.95 20.55
CA ALA A 746 -2.53 1.61 21.42
C ALA A 746 -3.73 1.15 20.58
N GLY A 747 -4.55 0.30 21.16
CA GLY A 747 -5.87 -0.04 20.64
C GLY A 747 -6.88 1.03 21.06
N ILE A 748 -8.11 0.88 20.55
CA ILE A 748 -9.23 1.70 21.02
C ILE A 748 -9.54 1.37 22.51
N VAL A 749 -9.28 0.13 22.89
CA VAL A 749 -9.31 -0.42 24.25
C VAL A 749 -8.14 -1.39 24.44
N GLY A 750 -7.74 -1.68 25.67
CA GLY A 750 -6.67 -2.61 25.98
C GLY A 750 -5.29 -1.96 26.17
N GLU A 751 -4.26 -2.80 26.35
CA GLU A 751 -2.91 -2.33 26.63
C GLU A 751 -2.22 -1.71 25.43
N GLY A 752 -1.54 -0.58 25.65
CA GLY A 752 -0.61 0.00 24.69
C GLY A 752 0.76 -0.68 24.73
N VAL A 753 1.54 -0.53 23.65
CA VAL A 753 2.92 -0.99 23.58
C VAL A 753 3.80 0.07 22.93
N ASP A 754 5.02 0.21 23.44
CA ASP A 754 6.02 1.07 22.82
C ASP A 754 6.83 0.28 21.79
N LEU A 755 6.74 0.67 20.53
CA LEU A 755 7.59 0.17 19.48
C LEU A 755 8.87 0.97 19.47
N THR A 756 10.00 0.29 19.62
CA THR A 756 11.32 0.94 19.71
C THR A 756 12.33 0.25 18.81
N VAL A 757 13.33 1.01 18.38
CA VAL A 757 14.50 0.48 17.67
C VAL A 757 15.67 0.14 18.62
N ALA A 758 15.36 -0.15 19.89
CA ALA A 758 16.36 -0.40 20.94
C ALA A 758 17.33 -1.55 20.61
N HIS A 759 16.89 -2.55 19.84
CA HIS A 759 17.75 -3.65 19.38
C HIS A 759 18.94 -3.19 18.53
N LEU A 760 18.88 -2.00 17.92
CA LEU A 760 20.00 -1.43 17.18
C LEU A 760 21.16 -1.01 18.10
N ARG A 761 20.94 -0.86 19.42
CA ARG A 761 21.99 -0.57 20.41
C ARG A 761 23.05 -1.67 20.47
N ASP A 762 22.67 -2.90 20.17
CA ASP A 762 23.56 -4.06 20.21
C ASP A 762 24.47 -4.17 19.00
N THR A 763 24.29 -3.28 18.00
CA THR A 763 25.16 -3.26 16.82
C THR A 763 26.59 -2.83 17.22
N ARG A 764 27.57 -3.69 16.92
CA ARG A 764 28.96 -3.46 17.29
C ARG A 764 29.49 -2.15 16.66
N PRO A 765 30.12 -1.25 17.43
CA PRO A 765 30.69 -0.01 16.91
C PRO A 765 31.67 -0.22 15.74
N SER A 766 32.44 -1.33 15.77
CA SER A 766 33.34 -1.70 14.67
C SER A 766 32.60 -2.00 13.35
N THR A 767 31.39 -2.52 13.41
CA THR A 767 30.55 -2.78 12.23
C THR A 767 30.04 -1.45 11.64
N ILE A 768 29.59 -0.53 12.50
CA ILE A 768 29.17 0.82 12.10
C ILE A 768 30.33 1.54 11.41
N LEU A 769 31.50 1.58 12.05
CA LEU A 769 32.69 2.20 11.52
C LEU A 769 33.09 1.60 10.15
N TYR A 770 33.12 0.29 10.03
CA TYR A 770 33.53 -0.38 8.79
C TYR A 770 32.56 -0.04 7.64
N ARG A 771 31.27 -0.16 7.86
CA ARG A 771 30.25 0.10 6.85
C ARG A 771 30.23 1.56 6.43
N LEU A 772 30.30 2.49 7.37
CA LEU A 772 30.31 3.92 7.06
C LEU A 772 31.60 4.31 6.30
N THR A 773 32.76 3.75 6.68
CA THR A 773 34.02 4.00 5.95
C THR A 773 33.95 3.44 4.53
N THR A 774 33.38 2.25 4.35
CA THR A 774 33.18 1.65 3.03
C THR A 774 32.29 2.55 2.18
N HIS A 775 31.18 3.01 2.75
CA HIS A 775 30.26 3.90 2.06
C HIS A 775 30.96 5.23 1.65
N LEU A 776 31.73 5.84 2.56
CA LEU A 776 32.50 7.04 2.29
C LEU A 776 33.50 6.85 1.13
N LEU A 777 34.26 5.73 1.13
CA LEU A 777 35.22 5.42 0.08
C LEU A 777 34.57 5.29 -1.29
N TYR A 778 33.43 4.54 -1.35
CA TYR A 778 32.80 4.23 -2.63
C TYR A 778 31.92 5.38 -3.16
N THR A 779 31.37 6.27 -2.31
CA THR A 779 30.48 7.35 -2.74
C THR A 779 31.20 8.70 -2.91
N LYS A 780 32.25 8.98 -2.12
CA LYS A 780 32.90 10.31 -2.09
C LYS A 780 34.35 10.28 -2.58
N TRP A 781 35.03 9.13 -2.51
CA TRP A 781 36.47 8.99 -2.85
C TRP A 781 36.69 8.06 -4.05
N ARG A 782 35.67 7.78 -4.81
CA ARG A 782 35.70 7.06 -6.08
C ARG A 782 35.05 7.91 -7.14
N ASP A 783 35.66 8.07 -8.29
CA ASP A 783 35.03 8.70 -9.46
C ASP A 783 34.20 7.64 -10.22
N PRO A 784 33.07 8.03 -10.86
CA PRO A 784 32.30 7.12 -11.67
C PRO A 784 33.16 6.43 -12.75
N GLY A 785 33.13 5.09 -12.81
CA GLY A 785 33.92 4.31 -13.75
C GLY A 785 35.39 4.05 -13.37
N GLU A 786 35.85 4.53 -12.19
CA GLU A 786 37.19 4.22 -11.68
C GLU A 786 37.15 3.16 -10.58
N GLU A 787 38.24 2.45 -10.37
CA GLU A 787 38.40 1.55 -9.22
C GLU A 787 38.51 2.33 -7.90
N ALA A 788 38.01 1.74 -6.81
CA ALA A 788 38.11 2.38 -5.50
C ALA A 788 39.56 2.46 -5.03
N LYS A 789 39.98 3.63 -4.52
CA LYS A 789 41.32 3.89 -3.99
C LYS A 789 41.52 3.24 -2.62
N LEU A 790 41.61 1.89 -2.58
CA LEU A 790 41.67 1.08 -1.35
C LEU A 790 42.80 1.49 -0.38
N HIS A 791 43.91 2.07 -0.87
CA HIS A 791 44.98 2.58 -0.04
C HIS A 791 44.54 3.73 0.90
N LEU A 792 43.46 4.44 0.59
CA LEU A 792 42.89 5.49 1.43
C LEU A 792 42.02 4.93 2.56
N PHE A 793 41.59 3.66 2.48
CA PHE A 793 40.61 3.08 3.43
C PHE A 793 41.10 3.21 4.89
N GLY A 794 42.36 2.91 5.16
CA GLY A 794 42.93 3.02 6.52
C GLY A 794 42.89 4.44 7.07
N GLN A 795 43.16 5.45 6.22
CA GLN A 795 43.14 6.86 6.59
C GLN A 795 41.69 7.35 6.80
N LEU A 796 40.79 7.05 5.87
CA LEU A 796 39.38 7.35 5.99
C LEU A 796 38.76 6.68 7.23
N LYS A 797 39.13 5.42 7.53
CA LYS A 797 38.66 4.72 8.72
C LYS A 797 39.04 5.41 10.02
N ARG A 798 40.27 5.95 10.10
CA ARG A 798 40.70 6.70 11.27
C ARG A 798 39.94 8.00 11.44
N ILE A 799 39.72 8.76 10.34
CA ILE A 799 38.96 10.01 10.33
C ILE A 799 37.50 9.75 10.65
N THR A 800 36.91 8.72 10.05
CA THR A 800 35.50 8.31 10.33
C THR A 800 35.29 7.91 11.78
N LYS A 801 36.27 7.20 12.38
CA LYS A 801 36.23 6.86 13.80
C LYS A 801 36.25 8.10 14.70
N GLU A 802 37.16 9.02 14.43
CA GLU A 802 37.26 10.27 15.17
C GLU A 802 35.96 11.09 15.06
N TRP A 803 35.36 11.15 13.86
CA TRP A 803 34.10 11.82 13.64
C TRP A 803 32.96 11.14 14.42
N LEU A 804 32.84 9.81 14.40
CA LEU A 804 31.84 9.05 15.16
C LEU A 804 31.94 9.30 16.67
N ASP A 805 33.19 9.39 17.17
CA ASP A 805 33.47 9.55 18.60
C ASP A 805 33.26 11.01 19.08
N THR A 806 33.43 12.02 18.21
CA THR A 806 33.44 13.43 18.62
C THR A 806 32.28 14.25 18.08
N CYS A 807 31.81 13.94 16.88
CA CYS A 807 30.86 14.78 16.13
C CYS A 807 29.44 14.20 16.05
N LEU A 808 29.28 12.89 16.17
CA LEU A 808 27.96 12.29 16.16
C LEU A 808 27.30 12.40 17.54
N LYS A 809 26.13 13.06 17.61
CA LYS A 809 25.34 13.20 18.82
C LYS A 809 23.96 12.62 18.60
N CYS A 810 23.63 11.53 19.28
CA CYS A 810 22.30 10.93 19.23
C CYS A 810 21.39 11.59 20.27
N LYS A 811 20.23 12.12 19.83
CA LYS A 811 19.21 12.79 20.66
C LYS A 811 17.86 12.11 20.44
N GLY A 812 16.96 12.27 21.39
CA GLY A 812 15.57 11.78 21.28
C GLY A 812 15.47 10.27 21.10
N ASP A 813 16.31 9.51 21.84
CA ASP A 813 16.39 8.03 21.83
C ASP A 813 16.82 7.42 20.48
N THR A 814 17.53 8.18 19.64
CA THR A 814 18.21 7.63 18.45
C THR A 814 19.48 6.88 18.83
N TYR A 815 19.98 6.04 17.91
CA TYR A 815 21.15 5.17 18.16
C TYR A 815 22.20 5.31 17.06
N PRO A 816 23.51 5.14 17.37
CA PRO A 816 24.58 5.28 16.38
C PRO A 816 24.43 4.35 15.16
N ALA A 817 23.80 3.18 15.32
CA ALA A 817 23.58 2.25 14.22
C ALA A 817 22.64 2.81 13.11
N GLN A 818 21.78 3.76 13.46
CA GLN A 818 20.88 4.43 12.50
C GLN A 818 21.64 5.32 11.51
N VAL A 819 22.89 5.66 11.79
CA VAL A 819 23.78 6.33 10.82
C VAL A 819 24.01 5.48 9.56
N LEU A 820 23.74 4.17 9.61
CA LEU A 820 23.85 3.27 8.47
C LEU A 820 22.64 3.30 7.51
N TYR A 821 21.57 4.02 7.83
CA TYR A 821 20.52 4.34 6.87
C TYR A 821 21.09 5.23 5.79
N ARG A 822 20.81 4.92 4.52
CA ARG A 822 21.55 5.49 3.39
C ARG A 822 21.61 7.01 3.39
N ASN A 823 20.46 7.67 3.55
CA ASN A 823 20.40 9.14 3.54
C ASN A 823 21.21 9.76 4.70
N ILE A 824 21.24 9.10 5.85
CA ILE A 824 22.01 9.54 7.02
C ILE A 824 23.49 9.24 6.83
N ALA A 825 23.84 8.10 6.23
CA ALA A 825 25.20 7.76 5.87
C ALA A 825 25.78 8.76 4.85
N ASP A 826 24.98 9.15 3.84
CA ASP A 826 25.37 10.16 2.86
C ASP A 826 25.64 11.52 3.52
N GLU A 827 24.80 11.93 4.47
CA GLU A 827 24.98 13.17 5.24
C GLU A 827 26.26 13.13 6.11
N ALA A 828 26.48 12.02 6.82
CA ALA A 828 27.70 11.79 7.59
C ALA A 828 28.96 11.87 6.70
N CYS A 829 28.89 11.19 5.55
CA CYS A 829 30.01 11.21 4.57
C CYS A 829 30.25 12.61 3.99
N ASN A 830 29.18 13.40 3.75
CA ASN A 830 29.31 14.79 3.32
C ASN A 830 30.05 15.63 4.36
N ARG A 831 29.73 15.51 5.66
CA ARG A 831 30.38 16.24 6.75
C ARG A 831 31.83 15.83 6.93
N ILE A 832 32.14 14.54 6.87
CA ILE A 832 33.50 14.03 6.93
C ILE A 832 34.33 14.54 5.74
N THR A 833 33.77 14.48 4.52
CA THR A 833 34.45 14.96 3.31
C THR A 833 34.69 16.48 3.36
N ALA A 834 33.72 17.26 3.85
CA ALA A 834 33.84 18.69 4.04
C ALA A 834 34.95 19.03 5.05
N ALA A 835 35.07 18.30 6.17
CA ALA A 835 36.14 18.49 7.15
C ALA A 835 37.52 18.17 6.59
N ILE A 836 37.65 17.17 5.71
CA ILE A 836 38.88 16.86 4.98
C ILE A 836 39.19 17.97 3.98
N THR A 837 38.21 18.44 3.23
CA THR A 837 38.33 19.51 2.23
C THR A 837 38.76 20.82 2.89
N GLN A 838 38.17 21.19 4.02
CA GLN A 838 38.46 22.42 4.76
C GLN A 838 39.87 22.42 5.32
N ALA A 839 40.40 21.26 5.73
CA ALA A 839 41.79 21.14 6.20
C ALA A 839 42.83 21.32 5.09
N THR A 840 42.42 21.29 3.82
CA THR A 840 43.30 21.25 2.65
C THR A 840 42.99 22.27 1.56
N VAL A 841 41.97 23.09 1.73
CA VAL A 841 41.46 24.07 0.73
C VAL A 841 42.56 25.00 0.17
N ASP A 842 43.53 25.40 1.01
CA ASP A 842 44.59 26.31 0.59
C ASP A 842 45.75 25.64 -0.16
N LYS A 843 45.71 24.33 -0.37
CA LYS A 843 46.86 23.55 -0.84
C LYS A 843 46.58 22.69 -2.09
N ALA A 844 45.34 22.54 -2.53
CA ALA A 844 45.01 21.69 -3.66
C ALA A 844 43.71 22.12 -4.40
N PRO A 845 43.56 21.82 -5.72
CA PRO A 845 42.41 22.21 -6.51
C PRO A 845 41.13 21.47 -6.03
N ILE A 846 40.02 22.19 -6.03
CA ILE A 846 38.71 21.68 -5.70
C ILE A 846 38.16 20.87 -6.89
N LYS A 847 37.57 19.73 -6.61
CA LYS A 847 36.86 18.88 -7.60
C LYS A 847 35.42 18.68 -7.17
N VAL A 848 34.50 18.72 -8.10
CA VAL A 848 33.07 18.37 -7.86
C VAL A 848 32.92 16.86 -7.79
N LEU A 849 32.05 16.42 -6.89
CA LEU A 849 31.56 15.04 -6.84
C LEU A 849 30.26 15.00 -7.64
N LEU A 850 30.26 14.20 -8.68
CA LEU A 850 29.07 14.03 -9.55
C LEU A 850 28.15 12.95 -9.01
N ASP A 851 26.89 13.02 -9.41
CA ASP A 851 25.95 11.92 -9.19
C ASP A 851 26.51 10.64 -9.87
N PRO A 852 26.73 9.55 -9.11
CA PRO A 852 27.38 8.35 -9.65
C PRO A 852 26.51 7.61 -10.69
N TYR A 853 25.21 7.85 -10.68
CA TYR A 853 24.26 7.14 -11.57
C TYR A 853 23.78 8.03 -12.74
N ASN A 854 23.76 9.35 -12.55
CA ASN A 854 23.29 10.29 -13.56
C ASN A 854 24.07 11.61 -13.51
N PRO A 855 25.34 11.59 -13.94
CA PRO A 855 26.27 12.72 -13.74
C PRO A 855 25.93 13.97 -14.56
N THR A 856 25.12 13.81 -15.64
CA THR A 856 24.80 14.91 -16.57
C THR A 856 23.29 15.13 -16.64
N GLY A 857 22.84 16.38 -16.44
CA GLY A 857 21.49 16.82 -16.71
C GLY A 857 21.38 17.50 -18.09
N SER A 858 20.20 17.57 -18.65
CA SER A 858 19.92 18.25 -19.93
C SER A 858 18.51 18.84 -19.95
N THR A 859 18.38 20.00 -20.62
CA THR A 859 17.08 20.62 -20.91
C THR A 859 16.19 19.73 -21.77
N SER A 860 16.76 18.83 -22.56
CA SER A 860 16.00 17.88 -23.40
C SER A 860 15.12 16.90 -22.60
N HIS A 861 15.37 16.73 -21.29
CA HIS A 861 14.59 15.86 -20.42
C HIS A 861 13.38 16.54 -19.77
N VAL A 862 13.21 17.85 -19.97
CA VAL A 862 12.10 18.60 -19.36
C VAL A 862 10.78 18.20 -20.00
N ASN A 863 9.88 17.65 -19.20
CA ASN A 863 8.51 17.33 -19.59
C ASN A 863 7.63 17.17 -18.34
N PHE A 864 6.80 18.18 -18.05
CA PHE A 864 5.88 18.16 -16.93
C PHE A 864 4.63 18.99 -17.20
N THR A 865 3.58 18.79 -16.41
CA THR A 865 2.33 19.54 -16.48
C THR A 865 2.19 20.45 -15.27
N THR A 866 1.76 21.69 -15.49
CA THR A 866 1.57 22.69 -14.42
C THR A 866 0.26 23.47 -14.58
N SER A 867 -0.32 23.89 -13.46
CA SER A 867 -1.48 24.78 -13.41
C SER A 867 -1.09 26.24 -13.07
N LYS A 868 0.21 26.57 -12.99
CA LYS A 868 0.66 27.94 -12.75
C LYS A 868 0.26 28.85 -13.90
N THR A 869 -0.26 30.04 -13.55
CA THR A 869 -0.68 31.08 -14.50
C THR A 869 0.47 31.97 -14.93
N ASP A 870 1.46 32.21 -14.06
CA ASP A 870 2.59 33.07 -14.30
C ASP A 870 3.63 32.34 -15.15
N ARG A 871 3.69 32.71 -16.43
CA ARG A 871 4.46 31.97 -17.44
C ARG A 871 4.88 32.88 -18.60
N TRP A 872 6.05 32.59 -19.17
CA TRP A 872 6.59 33.26 -20.35
C TRP A 872 6.63 32.31 -21.52
N TRP A 873 6.04 32.71 -22.64
CA TRP A 873 6.07 31.94 -23.90
C TRP A 873 7.35 32.23 -24.65
N THR A 874 8.16 31.21 -24.94
CA THR A 874 9.46 31.37 -25.62
C THR A 874 9.40 31.32 -27.12
N GLY A 875 8.23 31.14 -27.72
CA GLY A 875 8.04 30.98 -29.16
C GLY A 875 7.97 32.27 -29.97
N ASP A 876 7.79 33.43 -29.31
CA ASP A 876 7.66 34.73 -29.97
C ASP A 876 9.00 35.45 -30.13
N ALA A 877 10.07 34.96 -29.47
CA ALA A 877 11.41 35.54 -29.60
C ALA A 877 11.98 35.31 -30.99
N ASN A 878 12.70 36.31 -31.54
CA ASN A 878 13.37 36.20 -32.81
C ASN A 878 14.81 36.75 -32.71
N PRO A 879 15.83 35.90 -32.70
CA PRO A 879 15.78 34.42 -32.77
C PRO A 879 15.26 33.78 -31.48
N ILE A 880 14.69 32.59 -31.59
CA ILE A 880 14.32 31.76 -30.43
C ILE A 880 15.60 31.35 -29.70
N ARG A 881 15.62 31.51 -28.34
CA ARG A 881 16.79 31.25 -27.52
C ARG A 881 16.50 30.30 -26.32
N CYS A 882 15.36 29.62 -26.32
CA CYS A 882 15.03 28.67 -25.29
C CYS A 882 14.52 27.35 -25.91
N GLN A 883 15.09 26.22 -25.48
CA GLN A 883 14.66 24.91 -25.93
C GLN A 883 13.26 24.55 -25.42
N ILE A 884 12.89 25.07 -24.24
CA ILE A 884 11.63 24.77 -23.56
C ILE A 884 10.54 25.72 -24.05
N ASN A 885 9.32 25.22 -24.29
CA ASN A 885 8.20 25.98 -24.81
C ASN A 885 7.66 27.07 -23.86
N TRP A 886 7.69 26.84 -22.54
CA TRP A 886 7.23 27.77 -21.54
C TRP A 886 8.23 27.92 -20.40
N VAL A 887 8.52 29.13 -19.97
CA VAL A 887 9.22 29.42 -18.72
C VAL A 887 8.18 29.67 -17.64
N ILE A 888 8.23 28.95 -16.52
CA ILE A 888 7.34 29.13 -15.38
C ILE A 888 7.97 30.14 -14.44
N LEU A 889 7.28 31.23 -14.20
CA LEU A 889 7.78 32.35 -13.43
C LEU A 889 7.38 32.26 -11.96
N ASP A 890 8.25 32.71 -11.07
CA ASP A 890 7.99 32.88 -9.65
C ASP A 890 7.93 34.39 -9.27
N SER A 891 8.35 35.28 -10.17
CA SER A 891 8.30 36.72 -9.99
C SER A 891 8.32 37.47 -11.33
N ASP A 892 7.90 38.77 -11.32
CA ASP A 892 7.99 39.68 -12.47
C ASP A 892 9.44 39.96 -12.87
N TRP A 893 10.39 39.84 -11.94
CA TRP A 893 11.82 40.02 -12.17
C TRP A 893 12.38 38.95 -13.09
N GLU A 894 11.90 37.74 -12.95
CA GLU A 894 12.26 36.62 -13.84
C GLU A 894 11.72 36.82 -15.26
N ALA A 895 10.51 37.42 -15.40
CA ALA A 895 9.98 37.79 -16.71
C ALA A 895 10.85 38.86 -17.41
N GLU A 896 11.27 39.86 -16.65
CA GLU A 896 12.19 40.87 -17.17
C GLU A 896 13.54 40.28 -17.58
N PHE A 897 14.06 39.32 -16.81
CA PHE A 897 15.28 38.59 -17.19
C PHE A 897 15.09 37.78 -18.47
N CYS A 898 13.96 37.11 -18.67
CA CYS A 898 13.66 36.41 -19.93
C CYS A 898 13.71 37.39 -21.10
N ARG A 899 13.11 38.57 -20.94
CA ARG A 899 13.16 39.66 -21.96
C ARG A 899 14.61 40.08 -22.27
N VAL A 900 15.44 40.28 -21.23
CA VAL A 900 16.85 40.66 -21.39
C VAL A 900 17.63 39.57 -22.13
N ALA A 901 17.48 38.32 -21.70
CA ALA A 901 18.17 37.14 -22.30
C ALA A 901 17.78 36.93 -23.77
N GLU A 902 16.52 37.14 -24.14
CA GLU A 902 16.02 37.01 -25.51
C GLU A 902 16.54 38.13 -26.44
N ASN A 903 16.76 39.34 -25.92
CA ASN A 903 17.19 40.48 -26.72
C ASN A 903 18.71 40.67 -26.76
N HIS A 904 19.49 40.12 -25.83
CA HIS A 904 20.90 40.33 -25.80
C HIS A 904 21.66 39.59 -26.91
N PRO A 905 22.49 40.30 -27.75
CA PRO A 905 23.07 39.73 -28.96
C PRO A 905 24.04 38.56 -28.74
N ARG A 906 24.71 38.51 -27.59
CA ARG A 906 25.67 37.43 -27.24
C ARG A 906 25.09 36.25 -26.55
N VAL A 907 23.80 36.23 -26.19
CA VAL A 907 23.08 35.06 -25.62
C VAL A 907 22.75 34.12 -26.76
N ARG A 908 23.15 32.87 -26.63
CA ARG A 908 22.81 31.77 -27.56
C ARG A 908 21.59 31.00 -27.13
N ALA A 909 21.57 30.58 -25.86
CA ALA A 909 20.45 29.89 -25.24
C ALA A 909 20.28 30.26 -23.79
N TYR A 910 19.07 30.09 -23.23
CA TYR A 910 18.82 30.19 -21.78
C TYR A 910 17.77 29.19 -21.33
N VAL A 911 17.77 28.88 -20.04
CA VAL A 911 16.76 28.03 -19.41
C VAL A 911 16.54 28.47 -17.97
N LYS A 912 15.26 28.49 -17.52
CA LYS A 912 14.94 28.59 -16.10
C LYS A 912 15.06 27.25 -15.41
N ASN A 913 15.66 27.25 -14.22
CA ASN A 913 15.79 26.07 -13.40
C ASN A 913 14.48 25.71 -12.66
N HIS A 914 13.44 25.33 -13.41
CA HIS A 914 12.17 24.88 -12.90
C HIS A 914 11.94 23.42 -13.35
N ASN A 915 11.94 22.48 -12.41
CA ASN A 915 11.95 21.03 -12.66
C ASN A 915 13.08 20.55 -13.58
N LEU A 916 14.17 21.29 -13.65
CA LEU A 916 15.34 20.97 -14.46
C LEU A 916 16.25 19.95 -13.77
N GLY A 917 16.29 20.00 -12.42
CA GLY A 917 17.18 19.16 -11.62
C GLY A 917 18.62 19.67 -11.60
N PHE A 918 18.81 20.98 -11.79
CA PHE A 918 20.09 21.67 -11.61
C PHE A 918 20.18 22.14 -10.16
N ASP A 919 20.76 21.31 -9.31
CA ASP A 919 20.86 21.48 -7.87
C ASP A 919 22.32 21.76 -7.46
N VAL A 920 22.52 22.75 -6.60
CA VAL A 920 23.82 23.12 -6.05
C VAL A 920 23.81 22.83 -4.55
N PRO A 921 24.55 21.83 -4.08
CA PRO A 921 24.67 21.59 -2.64
C PRO A 921 25.49 22.70 -1.98
N TYR A 922 24.95 23.27 -0.89
CA TYR A 922 25.66 24.28 -0.08
C TYR A 922 25.44 24.02 1.40
N ARG A 923 26.28 24.63 2.24
CA ARG A 923 26.18 24.53 3.69
C ARG A 923 25.76 25.89 4.28
N CYS A 924 24.80 25.83 5.22
CA CYS A 924 24.44 26.96 6.04
C CYS A 924 24.57 26.55 7.50
N GLY A 925 25.64 26.94 8.15
CA GLY A 925 26.05 26.44 9.46
C GLY A 925 26.27 24.91 9.40
N SER A 926 25.60 24.14 10.25
CA SER A 926 25.70 22.68 10.31
C SER A 926 24.81 21.94 9.33
N GLU A 927 23.92 22.60 8.60
CA GLU A 927 22.94 21.99 7.70
C GLU A 927 23.44 21.95 6.25
N ASN A 928 23.31 20.79 5.60
CA ASN A 928 23.41 20.67 4.15
C ASN A 928 22.07 21.03 3.53
N ARG A 929 22.13 21.97 2.59
CA ARG A 929 20.97 22.47 1.86
C ARG A 929 21.23 22.38 0.38
N ILE A 930 20.15 22.36 -0.39
CA ILE A 930 20.18 22.44 -1.84
C ILE A 930 19.76 23.84 -2.26
N TYR A 931 20.59 24.46 -3.06
CA TYR A 931 20.33 25.73 -3.70
C TYR A 931 19.98 25.48 -5.18
N ARG A 932 18.97 26.15 -5.66
CA ARG A 932 18.52 26.12 -7.05
C ARG A 932 18.67 27.52 -7.63
N PRO A 933 19.75 27.80 -8.37
CA PRO A 933 19.89 29.07 -9.11
C PRO A 933 18.73 29.23 -10.09
N ASP A 934 18.36 30.48 -10.40
CA ASP A 934 17.17 30.75 -11.21
C ASP A 934 17.34 30.35 -12.67
N PHE A 935 18.50 30.68 -13.29
CA PHE A 935 18.74 30.44 -14.72
C PHE A 935 20.12 29.90 -15.03
N ILE A 936 20.23 29.23 -16.18
CA ILE A 936 21.48 28.95 -16.90
C ILE A 936 21.39 29.62 -18.26
N VAL A 937 22.44 30.37 -18.63
CA VAL A 937 22.51 31.10 -19.90
C VAL A 937 23.77 30.70 -20.64
N LEU A 938 23.67 30.32 -21.90
CA LEU A 938 24.82 30.15 -22.79
C LEU A 938 25.16 31.48 -23.46
N VAL A 939 26.38 31.92 -23.23
CA VAL A 939 26.87 33.26 -23.68
C VAL A 939 28.10 33.09 -24.56
N ASP A 940 28.10 33.78 -25.70
CA ASP A 940 29.29 33.94 -26.53
C ASP A 940 30.18 35.05 -25.92
N ASP A 941 31.17 34.64 -25.19
CA ASP A 941 32.17 35.53 -24.55
C ASP A 941 33.44 35.75 -25.44
N GLY A 942 33.35 35.39 -26.74
CA GLY A 942 34.42 35.55 -27.70
C GLY A 942 35.26 34.31 -28.00
N HIS A 943 34.99 33.17 -27.34
CA HIS A 943 35.66 31.89 -27.65
C HIS A 943 35.00 31.12 -28.83
N GLY A 944 33.91 31.66 -29.37
CA GLY A 944 33.18 31.07 -30.49
C GLY A 944 32.05 30.12 -30.07
N ASP A 945 31.27 29.65 -31.07
CA ASP A 945 30.06 28.84 -30.81
C ASP A 945 30.36 27.43 -30.29
N ASP A 946 31.61 26.93 -30.43
CA ASP A 946 32.02 25.60 -29.98
C ASP A 946 32.44 25.60 -28.49
N ASP A 947 32.68 26.77 -27.85
CA ASP A 947 33.10 26.90 -26.46
C ASP A 947 32.35 28.03 -25.74
N LEU A 948 31.03 27.92 -25.68
CA LEU A 948 30.17 28.91 -25.05
C LEU A 948 30.35 28.90 -23.51
N LEU A 949 30.27 30.07 -22.92
CA LEU A 949 30.30 30.24 -21.45
C LEU A 949 28.93 29.93 -20.87
N HIS A 950 28.86 28.99 -19.90
CA HIS A 950 27.68 28.74 -19.11
C HIS A 950 27.60 29.71 -17.94
N LEU A 951 26.71 30.68 -18.00
CA LEU A 951 26.52 31.65 -16.94
C LEU A 951 25.34 31.25 -16.06
N VAL A 952 25.61 30.90 -14.81
CA VAL A 952 24.57 30.66 -13.80
C VAL A 952 24.09 31.99 -13.26
N VAL A 953 22.80 32.22 -13.29
CA VAL A 953 22.19 33.50 -12.90
C VAL A 953 21.25 33.30 -11.70
N GLU A 954 21.37 34.18 -10.73
CA GLU A 954 20.50 34.33 -9.56
C GLU A 954 19.88 35.70 -9.55
N ILE A 955 18.57 35.80 -9.40
CA ILE A 955 17.79 37.04 -9.37
C ILE A 955 17.23 37.20 -7.95
N LYS A 956 17.66 38.24 -7.24
CA LYS A 956 17.30 38.45 -5.81
C LYS A 956 16.35 39.60 -5.61
N GLY A 957 15.12 39.32 -5.21
CA GLY A 957 14.14 40.29 -4.75
C GLY A 957 14.29 40.73 -3.28
N TYR A 958 14.82 39.85 -2.37
CA TYR A 958 15.02 40.17 -0.94
C TYR A 958 16.23 39.39 -0.39
N ARG A 959 17.06 40.07 0.43
CA ARG A 959 18.20 39.42 1.13
C ARG A 959 17.69 38.49 2.23
N ARG A 960 17.88 37.16 2.08
CA ARG A 960 17.76 36.18 3.15
C ARG A 960 19.11 35.90 3.77
N GLU A 961 19.13 35.45 5.03
CA GLU A 961 20.41 35.16 5.78
C GLU A 961 21.32 34.14 5.09
N ASP A 962 20.74 33.20 4.29
CA ASP A 962 21.50 32.18 3.57
C ASP A 962 22.07 32.62 2.21
N ALA A 963 21.76 33.85 1.77
CA ALA A 963 22.18 34.35 0.45
C ALA A 963 23.72 34.44 0.30
N LYS A 964 24.41 34.82 1.38
CA LYS A 964 25.87 34.91 1.41
C LYS A 964 26.52 33.53 1.26
N ALA A 965 26.01 32.52 1.97
CA ALA A 965 26.52 31.14 1.90
C ALA A 965 26.35 30.54 0.51
N LYS A 966 25.23 30.81 -0.17
CA LYS A 966 24.99 30.36 -1.55
C LYS A 966 25.97 30.96 -2.53
N ALA A 967 26.16 32.29 -2.47
CA ALA A 967 27.10 32.99 -3.35
C ALA A 967 28.55 32.56 -3.10
N GLU A 968 28.95 32.40 -1.84
CA GLU A 968 30.29 31.89 -1.49
C GLU A 968 30.49 30.45 -2.01
N THR A 969 29.49 29.60 -1.89
CA THR A 969 29.57 28.22 -2.41
C THR A 969 29.72 28.20 -3.93
N MET A 970 28.97 29.04 -4.66
CA MET A 970 29.10 29.15 -6.11
C MET A 970 30.51 29.60 -6.49
N LYS A 971 31.05 30.65 -5.85
CA LYS A 971 32.34 31.27 -6.20
C LYS A 971 33.53 30.45 -5.74
N ALA A 972 33.49 29.86 -4.55
CA ALA A 972 34.63 29.18 -3.95
C ALA A 972 34.70 27.68 -4.25
N TYR A 973 33.56 27.02 -4.48
CA TYR A 973 33.50 25.56 -4.61
C TYR A 973 32.93 25.08 -5.95
N TRP A 974 31.69 25.52 -6.32
CA TRP A 974 30.99 24.96 -7.47
C TRP A 974 31.65 25.35 -8.79
N ILE A 975 31.80 26.62 -9.07
CA ILE A 975 32.43 27.14 -10.32
C ILE A 975 33.86 26.61 -10.48
N PRO A 976 34.77 26.78 -9.48
CA PRO A 976 36.13 26.24 -9.61
C PRO A 976 36.13 24.72 -9.77
N GLY A 977 35.31 24.00 -9.04
CA GLY A 977 35.28 22.56 -9.07
C GLY A 977 34.77 21.99 -10.41
N VAL A 978 33.78 22.62 -11.03
CA VAL A 978 33.28 22.21 -12.36
C VAL A 978 34.28 22.56 -13.43
N ASN A 979 34.86 23.78 -13.40
CA ASN A 979 35.87 24.20 -14.36
C ASN A 979 37.12 23.33 -14.28
N ASN A 980 37.57 22.96 -13.08
CA ASN A 980 38.74 22.08 -12.88
C ASN A 980 38.49 20.64 -13.40
N SER A 981 37.25 20.24 -13.56
CA SER A 981 36.93 18.91 -14.11
C SER A 981 37.20 18.81 -15.62
N GLY A 982 37.15 19.93 -16.35
CA GLY A 982 37.34 20.04 -17.78
C GLY A 982 36.32 19.31 -18.67
N LYS A 983 35.26 18.76 -18.07
CA LYS A 983 34.26 17.87 -18.77
C LYS A 983 33.00 18.57 -19.20
N PHE A 984 32.69 19.74 -18.62
CA PHE A 984 31.36 20.37 -18.76
C PHE A 984 31.44 21.78 -19.35
N GLY A 985 32.53 22.13 -20.04
CA GLY A 985 32.74 23.49 -20.53
C GLY A 985 33.10 24.47 -19.42
N ARG A 986 33.03 25.77 -19.75
CA ARG A 986 33.39 26.89 -18.88
C ARG A 986 32.14 27.45 -18.20
N TRP A 987 32.26 27.70 -16.90
CA TRP A 987 31.17 28.16 -16.06
C TRP A 987 31.55 29.45 -15.31
N ALA A 988 30.58 30.34 -15.19
CA ALA A 988 30.65 31.55 -14.38
C ALA A 988 29.35 31.77 -13.61
N PHE A 989 29.37 32.67 -12.63
CA PHE A 989 28.20 32.97 -11.79
C PHE A 989 27.98 34.50 -11.73
N ALA A 990 26.68 34.88 -11.80
CA ALA A 990 26.23 36.26 -11.67
C ALA A 990 25.00 36.35 -10.76
N GLU A 991 24.95 37.43 -9.96
CA GLU A 991 23.79 37.79 -9.13
C GLU A 991 23.27 39.15 -9.57
N PHE A 992 21.98 39.30 -9.75
CA PHE A 992 21.29 40.54 -10.08
C PHE A 992 20.34 40.94 -8.95
N THR A 993 20.51 42.19 -8.45
CA THR A 993 19.77 42.66 -7.28
C THR A 993 18.84 43.83 -7.57
N GLU A 994 18.86 44.37 -8.78
CA GLU A 994 18.02 45.51 -9.20
C GLU A 994 17.37 45.25 -10.57
N VAL A 995 16.03 45.32 -10.63
CA VAL A 995 15.29 45.09 -11.88
C VAL A 995 15.58 46.18 -12.93
N TRP A 996 15.64 47.43 -12.50
CA TRP A 996 15.80 48.58 -13.40
C TRP A 996 17.16 48.65 -14.04
N GLY A 997 18.21 48.05 -13.43
CA GLY A 997 19.58 47.99 -13.96
C GLY A 997 19.92 46.68 -14.65
N MET A 998 19.03 45.68 -14.64
CA MET A 998 19.31 44.27 -15.01
C MET A 998 19.89 44.15 -16.42
N GLU A 999 19.38 44.86 -17.44
CA GLU A 999 19.88 44.82 -18.80
C GLU A 999 21.33 45.35 -18.85
N THR A 1000 21.61 46.48 -18.13
CA THR A 1000 22.92 47.09 -18.08
C THR A 1000 23.92 46.25 -17.29
N GLU A 1001 23.47 45.69 -16.15
CA GLU A 1001 24.33 44.82 -15.33
C GLU A 1001 24.64 43.49 -16.01
N PHE A 1002 23.65 42.90 -16.71
CA PHE A 1002 23.87 41.70 -17.50
C PHE A 1002 24.85 41.97 -18.64
N ALA A 1003 24.65 43.04 -19.40
CA ALA A 1003 25.55 43.42 -20.47
C ALA A 1003 26.97 43.68 -19.95
N ALA A 1004 27.12 44.38 -18.80
CA ALA A 1004 28.40 44.63 -18.18
C ALA A 1004 29.10 43.33 -17.70
N LYS A 1005 28.32 42.37 -17.19
CA LYS A 1005 28.86 41.08 -16.81
C LYS A 1005 29.37 40.29 -18.01
N VAL A 1006 28.61 40.21 -19.10
CA VAL A 1006 29.01 39.57 -20.36
C VAL A 1006 30.26 40.23 -20.93
N GLU A 1007 30.33 41.57 -20.93
CA GLU A 1007 31.50 42.35 -21.37
C GLU A 1007 32.74 42.07 -20.51
N ALA A 1008 32.56 41.95 -19.17
CA ALA A 1008 33.66 41.60 -18.27
C ALA A 1008 34.22 40.21 -18.54
N GLU A 1009 33.41 39.20 -18.86
CA GLU A 1009 33.89 37.87 -19.24
C GLU A 1009 34.60 37.91 -20.62
N PHE A 1010 34.10 38.69 -21.57
CA PHE A 1010 34.77 38.92 -22.86
C PHE A 1010 36.12 39.57 -22.68
N ASN A 1011 36.21 40.60 -21.81
CA ASN A 1011 37.48 41.28 -21.51
C ASN A 1011 38.51 40.34 -20.85
N LYS A 1012 38.08 39.48 -19.97
CA LYS A 1012 38.95 38.42 -19.39
C LYS A 1012 39.53 37.51 -20.48
N MET A 1013 38.72 37.13 -21.47
CA MET A 1013 39.21 36.34 -22.60
C MET A 1013 40.26 37.14 -23.40
N MET A 1014 39.98 38.43 -23.67
CA MET A 1014 40.95 39.29 -24.40
C MET A 1014 42.25 39.45 -23.62
N GLU A 1015 42.21 39.57 -22.29
CA GLU A 1015 43.40 39.64 -21.44
C GLU A 1015 44.18 38.31 -21.45
N SER A 1016 43.51 37.20 -21.49
CA SER A 1016 44.14 35.87 -21.56
C SER A 1016 44.79 35.59 -22.92
N CYS A 1017 44.32 36.20 -23.98
CA CYS A 1017 44.87 36.11 -25.33
C CYS A 1017 45.97 37.16 -25.61
N ALA A 1018 46.13 38.17 -24.76
CA ALA A 1018 47.21 39.13 -24.90
C ALA A 1018 48.57 38.48 -24.64
N PRO A 1019 49.57 38.60 -25.55
CA PRO A 1019 50.90 38.05 -25.31
C PRO A 1019 51.49 38.71 -24.08
N VAL A 1020 51.92 37.85 -23.08
CA VAL A 1020 52.67 38.35 -21.94
C VAL A 1020 53.90 39.06 -22.44
N ALA A 1021 53.87 40.39 -22.37
CA ALA A 1021 55.06 41.19 -22.66
C ALA A 1021 56.17 40.79 -21.67
N GLN A 1022 57.22 40.13 -22.20
CA GLN A 1022 58.42 39.77 -21.51
C GLN A 1022 59.14 40.98 -20.95
#